data_3bf5b3bd21cbc9c26072fc04ced84f38
#
_entry.id   3bf5b3bd21cbc9c26072fc04ced84f38
#
_cell.length_a   1.000
_cell.length_b   1.000
_cell.length_c   1.000
_cell.angle_alpha   90.00
_cell.angle_beta   90.00
_cell.angle_gamma   90.00
#
_symmetry.space_group_name_H-M   'P 1'
#
loop_
_entity.id
_entity.type
_entity.pdbx_description
1 polymer ?
#
loop_
_entity_poly.entity_id
_entity_poly.type
_entity_poly.pdbx_seq_one_letter_code
_entity_poly.pdbx_strand_id
1 'polypeptide(L)'
;MIKKINTHIACYLFFILSFLTIAPKIDCRETSGETLYDNHCSDCHSLNLRGSAHGSSLIGKEFLAKWEKDGLSNLFEYTKENMPPGKVGSLDNADLLEIHNYILTSNDISNNDGFVSFSDPSTIDQPEDRVSNFKNKTLSNFQNITLKDINYPPDSDWLSWRRTTDGKGYSPLKIINTKNIKNIKLSWALTMNEGSNQITPIVSQGVMFLTNPGNIIQALDAKNGELIWEYRYPFPKASKTLGGPTRNIAVYEDKVFLATYDAHLIALNIRTGKLIWKTKKANYEDGYTHTSGPIIANGIVISGINGCERYIKEGCFITGHNPDTGEEIWRTSSIAQPDDEYGYTWGETPSIFRAGGDTWIPGSYDPKLNLFFIGTSQAKPWVAASRGMTPKNSALYTNSTLALNPNNGELEWFFQHIPGETIDMEVGFERVLIDRKNKNYLFTIGKDGILWKINSKTGDFIKLLETVNQDLYESIDYKTGKLSYREDILNSKIDKAFSVCPGIYGGHNWQSISYDERTTSLIIPIHQLCADMVGRKVERVEGSGGFGADSKSYPLPDANGKIGKLISVNIDEMKINWVHEQKAMFLTSSLSTAGGLTFIGDLDRYFKAFNSKTGELLWKTRLGSALHGFPITYSVDNKQYIAITSGMGVFRALTATISPDIYQPENGNAIYVFELEG
;
A
#
# COMPACT_ATOMS: atom_id res chain seq x y z
N MET A 1 -1.68 14.56 -57.76
CA MET A 1 -1.53 13.25 -58.43
C MET A 1 -0.05 12.95 -58.58
N ILE A 2 0.63 12.50 -57.53
CA ILE A 2 1.94 11.88 -57.57
C ILE A 2 2.01 10.81 -56.50
N LYS A 3 2.34 9.64 -56.91
CA LYS A 3 2.22 8.31 -56.38
C LYS A 3 3.05 8.03 -55.13
N LYS A 4 2.42 7.33 -54.20
CA LYS A 4 3.10 6.44 -53.27
C LYS A 4 3.87 5.39 -54.08
N ILE A 5 5.18 5.34 -53.94
CA ILE A 5 6.01 4.24 -54.45
C ILE A 5 6.05 3.21 -53.33
N ASN A 6 5.49 2.03 -53.64
CA ASN A 6 5.43 0.89 -52.76
C ASN A 6 6.84 0.33 -52.53
N THR A 7 7.26 0.22 -51.29
CA THR A 7 8.52 -0.35 -50.80
C THR A 7 8.66 -1.86 -51.12
N HIS A 8 7.61 -2.49 -51.64
CA HIS A 8 7.64 -3.92 -52.02
C HIS A 8 8.40 -4.27 -53.30
N ILE A 9 8.86 -3.28 -54.09
CA ILE A 9 9.59 -3.55 -55.36
C ILE A 9 11.10 -3.64 -55.16
N ALA A 10 11.62 -3.10 -54.06
CA ALA A 10 13.08 -3.17 -53.79
C ALA A 10 13.58 -4.56 -53.33
N CYS A 11 12.73 -5.42 -52.81
CA CYS A 11 13.11 -6.79 -52.42
C CYS A 11 13.11 -7.82 -53.58
N TYR A 12 12.42 -7.55 -54.71
CA TYR A 12 12.29 -8.50 -55.79
C TYR A 12 13.35 -8.36 -56.90
N LEU A 13 14.14 -7.27 -56.94
CA LEU A 13 15.14 -7.01 -57.97
C LEU A 13 16.56 -7.45 -57.61
N PHE A 14 16.79 -8.00 -56.42
CA PHE A 14 18.10 -8.54 -56.00
C PHE A 14 18.25 -10.06 -56.18
N PHE A 15 17.28 -10.77 -56.77
CA PHE A 15 17.27 -12.24 -56.86
C PHE A 15 17.75 -12.82 -58.19
N ILE A 16 18.28 -12.02 -59.12
CA ILE A 16 18.72 -12.53 -60.44
C ILE A 16 20.14 -12.05 -60.78
N LEU A 17 21.11 -12.10 -59.92
CA LEU A 17 22.54 -12.21 -60.30
C LEU A 17 23.40 -12.41 -59.06
N SER A 18 23.69 -13.63 -58.75
CA SER A 18 25.04 -14.11 -58.39
C SER A 18 24.97 -15.43 -57.64
N PHE A 19 25.40 -16.43 -58.27
CA PHE A 19 25.87 -17.69 -57.69
C PHE A 19 27.13 -17.41 -56.85
N LEU A 20 27.22 -18.04 -55.68
CA LEU A 20 28.40 -18.18 -54.82
C LEU A 20 28.79 -16.94 -53.97
N THR A 21 28.14 -16.79 -52.84
CA THR A 21 28.79 -16.52 -51.54
C THR A 21 27.74 -16.72 -50.43
N ILE A 22 28.11 -17.36 -49.34
CA ILE A 22 27.28 -17.58 -48.15
C ILE A 22 26.99 -16.22 -47.54
N ALA A 23 25.79 -15.69 -47.77
CA ALA A 23 25.30 -14.50 -47.08
C ALA A 23 24.59 -14.91 -45.77
N PRO A 24 24.82 -14.22 -44.65
CA PRO A 24 24.09 -14.50 -43.45
C PRO A 24 22.59 -14.20 -43.67
N LYS A 25 21.71 -15.06 -43.17
CA LYS A 25 20.27 -14.84 -43.12
C LYS A 25 20.02 -13.53 -42.36
N ILE A 26 19.56 -12.50 -43.04
CA ILE A 26 18.96 -11.33 -42.44
C ILE A 26 17.52 -11.76 -42.11
N ASP A 27 17.27 -12.01 -40.83
CA ASP A 27 15.93 -12.24 -40.27
C ASP A 27 15.24 -10.87 -40.19
N CYS A 28 14.38 -10.52 -41.14
CA CYS A 28 13.52 -9.37 -41.06
C CYS A 28 12.38 -9.68 -40.03
N ARG A 29 12.61 -9.46 -38.75
CA ARG A 29 11.55 -9.40 -37.77
C ARG A 29 10.92 -8.03 -37.83
N GLU A 30 9.77 -7.89 -38.48
CA GLU A 30 8.81 -6.81 -38.25
C GLU A 30 8.03 -7.14 -36.97
N THR A 31 8.61 -6.89 -35.81
CA THR A 31 7.86 -6.88 -34.57
C THR A 31 7.50 -5.41 -34.29
N SER A 32 6.19 -5.05 -34.30
CA SER A 32 5.76 -3.67 -34.05
C SER A 32 6.11 -3.25 -32.62
N GLY A 33 6.41 -1.97 -32.41
CA GLY A 33 6.68 -1.43 -31.08
C GLY A 33 5.56 -1.69 -30.07
N GLU A 34 4.30 -1.76 -30.52
CA GLU A 34 3.14 -2.18 -29.73
C GLU A 34 3.28 -3.62 -29.24
N THR A 35 3.61 -4.56 -30.14
CA THR A 35 3.81 -5.98 -29.77
C THR A 35 4.97 -6.16 -28.79
N LEU A 36 6.07 -5.43 -28.98
CA LEU A 36 7.20 -5.45 -28.06
C LEU A 36 6.84 -4.86 -26.70
N TYR A 37 6.09 -3.75 -26.71
CA TYR A 37 5.57 -3.16 -25.48
C TYR A 37 4.64 -4.11 -24.72
N ASP A 38 3.72 -4.76 -25.41
CA ASP A 38 2.80 -5.73 -24.81
C ASP A 38 3.53 -6.89 -24.16
N ASN A 39 4.60 -7.37 -24.78
CA ASN A 39 5.37 -8.51 -24.27
C ASN A 39 6.32 -8.17 -23.12
N HIS A 40 6.78 -6.91 -23.00
CA HIS A 40 7.87 -6.56 -22.09
C HIS A 40 7.53 -5.46 -21.08
N CYS A 41 6.47 -4.66 -21.30
CA CYS A 41 6.18 -3.47 -20.53
C CYS A 41 4.76 -3.46 -19.92
N SER A 42 3.80 -4.08 -20.62
CA SER A 42 2.37 -3.99 -20.29
C SER A 42 2.02 -4.57 -18.91
N ASP A 43 2.75 -5.57 -18.42
CA ASP A 43 2.53 -6.16 -17.09
C ASP A 43 2.61 -5.12 -15.95
N CYS A 44 3.51 -4.13 -16.10
CA CYS A 44 3.66 -3.06 -15.13
C CYS A 44 2.94 -1.77 -15.53
N HIS A 45 2.95 -1.43 -16.84
CA HIS A 45 2.45 -0.15 -17.34
C HIS A 45 1.06 -0.23 -17.98
N SER A 46 0.39 -1.39 -17.94
CA SER A 46 -0.89 -1.74 -18.56
C SER A 46 -0.88 -1.70 -20.10
N LEU A 47 -1.72 -2.50 -20.76
CA LEU A 47 -1.85 -2.55 -22.21
C LEU A 47 -2.21 -1.19 -22.86
N ASN A 48 -2.85 -0.31 -22.12
CA ASN A 48 -3.26 1.02 -22.57
C ASN A 48 -2.29 2.14 -22.15
N LEU A 49 -1.09 1.83 -21.74
CA LEU A 49 -0.03 2.73 -21.25
C LEU A 49 -0.43 3.63 -20.07
N ARG A 50 -1.61 3.45 -19.45
CA ARG A 50 -2.12 4.30 -18.36
C ARG A 50 -1.55 3.97 -16.99
N GLY A 51 -0.61 3.02 -16.94
CA GLY A 51 0.01 2.57 -15.70
C GLY A 51 -0.86 1.61 -14.92
N SER A 52 -0.29 1.08 -13.86
CA SER A 52 -0.92 0.18 -12.90
C SER A 52 -0.45 0.52 -11.48
N ALA A 53 -0.82 -0.28 -10.49
CA ALA A 53 -0.25 -0.15 -9.14
C ALA A 53 1.28 -0.30 -9.11
N HIS A 54 1.90 -0.79 -10.18
CA HIS A 54 3.30 -1.23 -10.25
C HIS A 54 4.14 -0.54 -11.33
N GLY A 55 3.51 0.20 -12.23
CA GLY A 55 4.17 1.01 -13.24
C GLY A 55 3.42 2.31 -13.45
N SER A 56 4.13 3.44 -13.45
CA SER A 56 3.55 4.75 -13.74
C SER A 56 2.93 4.78 -15.13
N SER A 57 1.96 5.69 -15.36
CA SER A 57 1.46 5.99 -16.70
C SER A 57 2.61 6.39 -17.63
N LEU A 58 2.59 5.87 -18.84
CA LEU A 58 3.51 6.22 -19.93
C LEU A 58 2.85 7.15 -20.97
N ILE A 59 1.65 7.67 -20.65
CA ILE A 59 0.94 8.65 -21.50
C ILE A 59 0.37 9.78 -20.65
N GLY A 60 0.09 10.91 -21.33
CA GLY A 60 -0.59 12.05 -20.76
C GLY A 60 0.32 13.09 -20.13
N LYS A 61 -0.30 14.15 -19.59
CA LYS A 61 0.41 15.37 -19.17
C LYS A 61 1.47 15.13 -18.08
N GLU A 62 1.24 14.22 -17.14
CA GLU A 62 2.20 13.93 -16.06
C GLU A 62 3.46 13.24 -16.59
N PHE A 63 3.28 12.28 -17.51
CA PHE A 63 4.37 11.62 -18.20
C PHE A 63 5.18 12.62 -19.04
N LEU A 64 4.49 13.42 -19.84
CA LEU A 64 5.10 14.44 -20.69
C LEU A 64 5.85 15.49 -19.88
N ALA A 65 5.24 16.04 -18.83
CA ALA A 65 5.88 17.06 -17.98
C ALA A 65 7.16 16.55 -17.30
N LYS A 66 7.20 15.26 -16.92
CA LYS A 66 8.40 14.64 -16.39
C LYS A 66 9.52 14.60 -17.43
N TRP A 67 9.21 14.15 -18.65
CA TRP A 67 10.22 13.92 -19.68
C TRP A 67 10.49 15.15 -20.55
N GLU A 68 9.58 16.14 -20.63
CA GLU A 68 9.89 17.48 -21.18
C GLU A 68 10.99 18.15 -20.35
N LYS A 69 10.94 18.00 -19.03
CA LYS A 69 11.95 18.58 -18.13
C LYS A 69 13.29 17.84 -18.19
N ASP A 70 13.25 16.52 -18.30
CA ASP A 70 14.42 15.66 -18.28
C ASP A 70 14.98 15.37 -19.69
N GLY A 71 14.21 15.67 -20.74
CA GLY A 71 14.54 15.39 -22.17
C GLY A 71 14.07 14.01 -22.61
N LEU A 72 13.52 13.91 -23.83
CA LEU A 72 13.04 12.63 -24.41
C LEU A 72 14.17 11.63 -24.67
N SER A 73 15.39 12.10 -24.90
CA SER A 73 16.59 11.24 -24.98
C SER A 73 16.88 10.53 -23.65
N ASN A 74 16.59 11.18 -22.54
CA ASN A 74 16.77 10.59 -21.22
C ASN A 74 15.70 9.53 -20.91
N LEU A 75 14.52 9.60 -21.52
CA LEU A 75 13.54 8.51 -21.47
C LEU A 75 14.09 7.23 -22.09
N PHE A 76 14.74 7.33 -23.24
CA PHE A 76 15.33 6.17 -23.91
C PHE A 76 16.45 5.55 -23.07
N GLU A 77 17.40 6.36 -22.59
CA GLU A 77 18.49 5.87 -21.74
C GLU A 77 17.96 5.31 -20.41
N TYR A 78 16.99 5.97 -19.81
CA TYR A 78 16.33 5.47 -18.60
C TYR A 78 15.68 4.11 -18.84
N THR A 79 14.97 3.93 -19.97
CA THR A 79 14.33 2.65 -20.32
C THR A 79 15.38 1.56 -20.52
N LYS A 80 16.47 1.88 -21.23
CA LYS A 80 17.58 0.97 -21.48
C LYS A 80 18.28 0.52 -20.20
N GLU A 81 18.48 1.44 -19.27
CA GLU A 81 19.21 1.19 -18.02
C GLU A 81 18.36 0.62 -16.88
N ASN A 82 17.02 0.72 -16.99
CA ASN A 82 16.15 0.39 -15.86
C ASN A 82 15.00 -0.55 -16.21
N MET A 83 14.70 -0.78 -17.51
CA MET A 83 13.53 -1.55 -17.92
C MET A 83 13.88 -2.70 -18.86
N PRO A 84 13.12 -3.81 -18.83
CA PRO A 84 12.16 -4.18 -17.78
C PRO A 84 12.91 -4.49 -16.47
N PRO A 85 12.33 -4.14 -15.30
CA PRO A 85 12.96 -4.43 -14.03
C PRO A 85 13.25 -5.93 -13.87
N GLY A 86 14.49 -6.28 -13.44
CA GLY A 86 14.94 -7.68 -13.33
C GLY A 86 15.39 -8.32 -14.64
N LYS A 87 15.22 -7.62 -15.78
CA LYS A 87 15.69 -8.05 -17.12
C LYS A 87 16.38 -6.90 -17.87
N VAL A 88 17.01 -6.00 -17.14
CA VAL A 88 17.77 -4.89 -17.74
C VAL A 88 18.81 -5.42 -18.71
N GLY A 89 18.81 -4.86 -19.94
CA GLY A 89 19.68 -5.33 -21.01
C GLY A 89 19.19 -6.57 -21.77
N SER A 90 18.00 -7.08 -21.49
CA SER A 90 17.39 -8.20 -22.23
C SER A 90 16.82 -7.80 -23.59
N LEU A 91 16.57 -6.53 -23.80
CA LEU A 91 16.13 -5.95 -25.07
C LEU A 91 17.31 -5.31 -25.76
N ASP A 92 17.43 -5.55 -27.05
CA ASP A 92 18.44 -4.85 -27.86
C ASP A 92 18.01 -3.39 -28.13
N ASN A 93 18.94 -2.59 -28.66
CA ASN A 93 18.67 -1.18 -28.92
C ASN A 93 17.60 -0.96 -30.01
N ALA A 94 17.38 -1.93 -30.91
CA ALA A 94 16.37 -1.83 -31.95
C ALA A 94 14.97 -2.06 -31.36
N ASP A 95 14.81 -3.10 -30.55
CA ASP A 95 13.57 -3.40 -29.84
C ASP A 95 13.19 -2.26 -28.89
N LEU A 96 14.17 -1.73 -28.15
CA LEU A 96 13.97 -0.57 -27.27
C LEU A 96 13.53 0.68 -28.03
N LEU A 97 14.11 0.92 -29.22
CA LEU A 97 13.75 2.06 -30.06
C LEU A 97 12.30 1.94 -30.58
N GLU A 98 11.88 0.74 -30.97
CA GLU A 98 10.50 0.49 -31.40
C GLU A 98 9.50 0.70 -30.26
N ILE A 99 9.79 0.20 -29.05
CA ILE A 99 8.99 0.45 -27.85
C ILE A 99 8.94 1.96 -27.55
N HIS A 100 10.05 2.65 -27.62
CA HIS A 100 10.13 4.08 -27.39
C HIS A 100 9.29 4.87 -28.41
N ASN A 101 9.38 4.52 -29.69
CA ASN A 101 8.58 5.11 -30.75
C ASN A 101 7.07 4.89 -30.51
N TYR A 102 6.68 3.70 -30.07
CA TYR A 102 5.30 3.40 -29.73
C TYR A 102 4.79 4.28 -28.58
N ILE A 103 5.57 4.44 -27.51
CA ILE A 103 5.24 5.31 -26.36
C ILE A 103 5.11 6.78 -26.82
N LEU A 104 6.06 7.28 -27.62
CA LEU A 104 6.02 8.65 -28.10
C LEU A 104 4.82 8.91 -29.02
N THR A 105 4.56 8.00 -29.95
CA THR A 105 3.40 8.10 -30.86
C THR A 105 2.08 8.06 -30.09
N SER A 106 2.01 7.26 -29.02
CA SER A 106 0.84 7.19 -28.15
C SER A 106 0.62 8.47 -27.32
N ASN A 107 1.57 9.38 -27.32
CA ASN A 107 1.52 10.71 -26.71
C ASN A 107 1.42 11.85 -27.76
N ASP A 108 1.09 11.53 -29.01
CA ASP A 108 1.01 12.50 -30.13
C ASP A 108 2.34 13.22 -30.43
N ILE A 109 3.48 12.63 -30.04
CA ILE A 109 4.82 13.18 -30.33
C ILE A 109 5.34 12.55 -31.63
N SER A 110 5.63 13.40 -32.63
CA SER A 110 6.22 12.94 -33.89
C SER A 110 7.76 12.90 -33.82
N ASN A 111 8.37 11.87 -34.42
CA ASN A 111 9.83 11.73 -34.49
C ASN A 111 10.58 12.85 -35.23
N ASN A 112 9.86 13.85 -35.75
CA ASN A 112 10.41 14.99 -36.48
C ASN A 112 10.67 16.24 -35.62
N ASP A 113 10.23 16.25 -34.38
CA ASP A 113 10.51 17.36 -33.46
C ASP A 113 11.92 17.13 -32.89
N GLY A 114 12.89 17.77 -33.53
CA GLY A 114 14.32 17.54 -33.37
C GLY A 114 14.77 17.46 -31.91
N PHE A 115 15.59 16.48 -31.64
CA PHE A 115 16.30 16.34 -30.38
C PHE A 115 17.04 17.64 -30.03
N VAL A 116 16.49 18.43 -29.12
CA VAL A 116 17.21 19.54 -28.52
C VAL A 116 18.12 18.95 -27.45
N SER A 117 19.43 18.93 -27.74
CA SER A 117 20.42 18.59 -26.75
C SER A 117 20.43 19.63 -25.64
N PHE A 118 19.99 19.27 -24.46
CA PHE A 118 20.22 20.07 -23.26
C PHE A 118 21.50 19.57 -22.57
N SER A 119 22.29 20.55 -22.13
CA SER A 119 23.58 20.42 -21.48
C SER A 119 23.58 19.43 -20.31
N ASP A 120 24.70 18.72 -20.20
CA ASP A 120 25.18 17.79 -19.19
C ASP A 120 24.50 17.88 -17.80
N PRO A 121 23.80 16.79 -17.35
CA PRO A 121 23.19 16.74 -16.01
C PRO A 121 24.17 16.50 -14.87
N SER A 122 25.50 16.48 -15.13
CA SER A 122 26.52 16.15 -14.10
C SER A 122 26.68 17.21 -13.01
N THR A 123 25.93 18.30 -13.04
CA THR A 123 26.02 19.40 -12.05
C THR A 123 24.81 19.59 -11.16
N ILE A 124 23.88 18.64 -11.08
CA ILE A 124 22.83 18.70 -10.06
C ILE A 124 23.38 17.97 -8.83
N ASP A 125 23.80 18.76 -7.84
CA ASP A 125 24.19 18.28 -6.51
C ASP A 125 23.22 17.23 -6.01
N GLN A 126 23.78 16.09 -5.54
CA GLN A 126 23.01 15.12 -4.74
C GLN A 126 22.29 15.91 -3.64
N PRO A 127 20.98 15.69 -3.41
CA PRO A 127 20.33 16.33 -2.28
C PRO A 127 21.01 15.81 -1.00
N GLU A 128 21.80 16.66 -0.37
CA GLU A 128 22.30 16.41 0.98
C GLU A 128 21.11 16.22 1.93
N ASP A 129 21.28 15.43 2.98
CA ASP A 129 20.37 15.37 4.12
C ASP A 129 20.07 16.79 4.59
N ARG A 130 18.90 17.31 4.24
CA ARG A 130 18.52 18.68 4.58
C ARG A 130 17.60 18.69 5.79
N VAL A 131 18.10 19.24 6.87
CA VAL A 131 17.29 19.63 8.02
C VAL A 131 17.12 21.13 8.01
N SER A 132 15.88 21.59 7.89
CA SER A 132 15.53 23.01 8.03
C SER A 132 14.87 23.23 9.38
N ASN A 133 15.44 24.09 10.21
CA ASN A 133 14.88 24.49 11.50
C ASN A 133 14.38 25.94 11.41
N PHE A 134 13.15 26.15 11.82
CA PHE A 134 12.50 27.45 11.78
C PHE A 134 12.57 28.11 13.16
N LYS A 135 12.95 29.39 13.20
CA LYS A 135 13.34 30.10 14.44
C LYS A 135 12.20 30.30 15.46
N ASN A 136 10.97 30.07 15.09
CA ASN A 136 9.82 30.53 15.88
C ASN A 136 9.41 29.59 17.01
N LYS A 137 9.86 28.33 17.03
CA LYS A 137 9.56 27.38 18.08
C LYS A 137 10.69 26.37 18.23
N THR A 138 11.09 26.08 19.46
CA THR A 138 12.05 25.04 19.79
C THR A 138 11.36 23.94 20.60
N LEU A 139 11.77 22.69 20.41
CA LEU A 139 11.29 21.56 21.19
C LEU A 139 12.20 21.24 22.40
N SER A 140 12.88 22.25 22.95
CA SER A 140 13.81 22.06 24.08
C SER A 140 13.15 21.43 25.31
N ASN A 141 11.87 21.71 25.55
CA ASN A 141 11.10 21.19 26.67
C ASN A 141 10.31 19.92 26.34
N PHE A 142 10.40 19.42 25.11
CA PHE A 142 9.70 18.17 24.73
C PHE A 142 10.27 17.00 25.52
N GLN A 143 9.43 16.28 26.25
CA GLN A 143 9.82 15.16 27.10
C GLN A 143 9.98 13.88 26.25
N ASN A 144 10.90 13.02 26.65
CA ASN A 144 11.05 11.70 26.01
C ASN A 144 9.74 10.90 26.14
N ILE A 145 9.39 10.21 25.05
CA ILE A 145 8.20 9.34 25.00
C ILE A 145 8.57 7.97 25.59
N THR A 146 8.00 7.61 26.70
CA THR A 146 8.31 6.35 27.37
C THR A 146 7.56 5.17 26.80
N LEU A 147 8.01 3.95 27.09
CA LEU A 147 7.27 2.73 26.72
C LEU A 147 5.87 2.67 27.36
N LYS A 148 5.71 3.28 28.54
CA LYS A 148 4.40 3.45 29.19
C LYS A 148 3.48 4.32 28.35
N ASP A 149 4.00 5.44 27.79
CA ASP A 149 3.21 6.35 26.96
C ASP A 149 2.82 5.67 25.63
N ILE A 150 3.70 4.87 25.04
CA ILE A 150 3.38 4.08 23.85
C ILE A 150 2.25 3.08 24.11
N ASN A 151 2.33 2.34 25.20
CA ASN A 151 1.35 1.31 25.55
C ASN A 151 0.00 1.92 26.05
N TYR A 152 0.06 3.06 26.74
CA TYR A 152 -1.08 3.75 27.36
C TYR A 152 -0.97 5.25 27.13
N PRO A 153 -1.20 5.73 25.89
CA PRO A 153 -1.00 7.13 25.55
C PRO A 153 -1.94 8.04 26.32
N PRO A 154 -1.47 9.25 26.69
CA PRO A 154 -2.34 10.29 27.21
C PRO A 154 -3.57 10.50 26.33
N ASP A 155 -4.71 10.85 26.93
CA ASP A 155 -5.95 11.06 26.17
C ASP A 155 -5.80 12.12 25.06
N SER A 156 -4.96 13.12 25.30
CA SER A 156 -4.63 14.20 24.38
C SER A 156 -3.84 13.78 23.16
N ASP A 157 -3.12 12.64 23.22
CA ASP A 157 -2.08 12.26 22.29
C ASP A 157 -2.50 11.14 21.34
N TRP A 158 -1.81 11.07 20.19
CA TRP A 158 -1.96 10.01 19.20
C TRP A 158 -0.57 9.44 18.86
N LEU A 159 -0.11 8.41 19.61
CA LEU A 159 1.30 7.96 19.63
C LEU A 159 1.63 6.76 18.74
N SER A 160 0.63 6.10 18.14
CA SER A 160 0.83 5.01 17.19
C SER A 160 -0.05 5.20 15.96
N TRP A 161 0.17 4.45 14.91
CA TRP A 161 -0.58 4.57 13.65
C TRP A 161 -2.10 4.44 13.82
N ARG A 162 -2.57 3.72 14.84
CA ARG A 162 -3.99 3.64 15.23
C ARG A 162 -4.25 4.14 16.65
N ARG A 163 -3.47 5.11 17.13
CA ARG A 163 -3.40 5.71 18.46
C ARG A 163 -2.72 4.83 19.49
N THR A 164 -3.15 3.59 19.66
CA THR A 164 -2.65 2.59 20.60
C THR A 164 -2.02 1.43 19.86
N THR A 165 -1.17 0.65 20.51
CA THR A 165 -0.48 -0.48 19.90
C THR A 165 -1.42 -1.64 19.53
N ASP A 166 -2.62 -1.67 20.10
CA ASP A 166 -3.66 -2.67 19.85
C ASP A 166 -4.47 -2.45 18.55
N GLY A 167 -4.17 -1.40 17.79
CA GLY A 167 -4.76 -1.16 16.48
C GLY A 167 -6.22 -0.67 16.47
N LYS A 168 -6.81 -0.28 17.61
CA LYS A 168 -8.24 0.02 17.73
C LYS A 168 -8.72 1.23 16.95
N GLY A 169 -7.88 2.22 16.66
CA GLY A 169 -8.33 3.43 15.98
C GLY A 169 -9.41 4.21 16.75
N TYR A 170 -9.30 4.21 18.07
CA TYR A 170 -10.26 4.83 18.99
C TYR A 170 -9.59 5.92 19.82
N SER A 171 -10.35 7.01 20.07
CA SER A 171 -9.94 8.09 20.97
C SER A 171 -10.92 8.25 22.14
N PRO A 172 -10.42 8.40 23.37
CA PRO A 172 -11.27 8.70 24.55
C PRO A 172 -11.78 10.15 24.57
N LEU A 173 -11.33 11.01 23.66
CA LEU A 173 -11.77 12.40 23.57
C LEU A 173 -13.26 12.49 23.20
N LYS A 174 -13.99 13.39 23.88
CA LYS A 174 -15.44 13.57 23.77
C LYS A 174 -15.91 15.01 23.72
N ILE A 175 -14.98 15.97 23.61
CA ILE A 175 -15.34 17.41 23.53
C ILE A 175 -16.12 17.61 22.23
N ILE A 176 -15.65 17.09 21.09
CA ILE A 176 -16.43 17.00 19.85
C ILE A 176 -17.28 15.73 19.93
N ASN A 177 -18.60 15.89 19.82
CA ASN A 177 -19.56 14.81 20.03
C ASN A 177 -20.81 14.96 19.15
N THR A 178 -21.73 14.01 19.23
CA THR A 178 -22.95 13.95 18.40
C THR A 178 -23.85 15.17 18.50
N LYS A 179 -23.75 15.97 19.57
CA LYS A 179 -24.59 17.16 19.77
C LYS A 179 -24.00 18.43 19.14
N ASN A 180 -22.65 18.52 19.06
CA ASN A 180 -21.97 19.74 18.63
C ASN A 180 -21.17 19.60 17.34
N ILE A 181 -21.14 18.40 16.73
CA ILE A 181 -20.39 18.13 15.49
C ILE A 181 -20.71 19.11 14.35
N LYS A 182 -21.91 19.66 14.31
CA LYS A 182 -22.33 20.63 13.27
C LYS A 182 -21.57 21.96 13.35
N ASN A 183 -20.97 22.24 14.52
CA ASN A 183 -20.25 23.49 14.81
C ASN A 183 -18.74 23.37 14.63
N ILE A 184 -18.24 22.31 14.02
CA ILE A 184 -16.81 22.24 13.70
C ILE A 184 -16.50 23.07 12.46
N LYS A 185 -15.34 23.72 12.49
CA LYS A 185 -14.78 24.51 11.40
C LYS A 185 -13.34 24.10 11.13
N LEU A 186 -12.83 24.47 9.94
CA LEU A 186 -11.42 24.35 9.63
C LEU A 186 -10.62 25.26 10.57
N SER A 187 -9.64 24.69 11.27
CA SER A 187 -8.70 25.43 12.12
C SER A 187 -7.50 25.89 11.30
N TRP A 188 -6.86 24.94 10.63
CA TRP A 188 -5.74 25.20 9.74
C TRP A 188 -5.59 24.11 8.66
N ALA A 189 -4.83 24.41 7.61
CA ALA A 189 -4.46 23.46 6.58
C ALA A 189 -3.03 23.72 6.10
N LEU A 190 -2.34 22.67 5.64
CA LEU A 190 -1.01 22.75 5.09
C LEU A 190 -0.95 21.91 3.81
N THR A 191 -0.40 22.47 2.74
CA THR A 191 -0.14 21.76 1.49
C THR A 191 0.99 20.74 1.70
N MET A 192 0.84 19.57 1.09
CA MET A 192 1.80 18.47 1.16
C MET A 192 2.37 18.17 -0.22
N ASN A 193 3.49 17.45 -0.27
CA ASN A 193 4.10 17.02 -1.52
C ASN A 193 3.17 16.09 -2.30
N GLU A 194 3.28 16.11 -3.61
CA GLU A 194 2.57 15.18 -4.50
C GLU A 194 2.96 13.72 -4.23
N GLY A 195 2.03 12.81 -4.48
CA GLY A 195 2.21 11.37 -4.29
C GLY A 195 1.07 10.72 -3.52
N SER A 196 1.20 9.44 -3.23
CA SER A 196 0.20 8.69 -2.45
C SER A 196 0.24 9.12 -0.99
N ASN A 197 -0.88 9.61 -0.48
CA ASN A 197 -0.98 10.23 0.84
C ASN A 197 -1.84 9.41 1.82
N GLN A 198 -1.46 8.15 2.06
CA GLN A 198 -2.10 7.25 3.03
C GLN A 198 -1.47 7.38 4.43
N ILE A 199 -1.32 8.57 4.92
CA ILE A 199 -0.49 8.89 6.08
C ILE A 199 -1.33 8.92 7.36
N THR A 200 -0.73 8.46 8.47
CA THR A 200 -1.21 8.70 9.83
C THR A 200 -0.28 9.69 10.52
N PRO A 201 -0.71 10.90 10.85
CA PRO A 201 0.07 11.81 11.70
C PRO A 201 0.20 11.24 13.11
N ILE A 202 1.33 11.51 13.77
CA ILE A 202 1.55 11.24 15.21
C ILE A 202 1.48 12.57 15.94
N VAL A 203 0.79 12.62 17.08
CA VAL A 203 0.74 13.83 17.90
C VAL A 203 1.13 13.50 19.34
N SER A 204 2.10 14.25 19.86
CA SER A 204 2.53 14.18 21.24
C SER A 204 2.83 15.58 21.79
N GLN A 205 2.38 15.88 22.98
CA GLN A 205 2.70 17.13 23.70
C GLN A 205 2.49 18.40 22.85
N GLY A 206 1.44 18.42 22.03
CA GLY A 206 1.12 19.53 21.14
C GLY A 206 2.01 19.67 19.91
N VAL A 207 2.80 18.66 19.59
CA VAL A 207 3.61 18.56 18.36
C VAL A 207 3.06 17.48 17.47
N MET A 208 2.85 17.80 16.19
CA MET A 208 2.46 16.84 15.16
C MET A 208 3.68 16.44 14.33
N PHE A 209 3.97 15.15 14.27
CA PHE A 209 4.96 14.58 13.36
C PHE A 209 4.23 14.01 12.14
N LEU A 210 4.52 14.57 10.98
CA LEU A 210 3.81 14.31 9.73
C LEU A 210 4.80 13.82 8.68
N THR A 211 4.51 12.69 8.04
CA THR A 211 5.25 12.30 6.83
C THR A 211 4.62 12.93 5.60
N ASN A 212 5.43 13.14 4.58
CA ASN A 212 4.99 13.50 3.23
C ASN A 212 5.49 12.46 2.23
N PRO A 213 4.83 12.33 1.06
CA PRO A 213 5.40 11.58 -0.06
C PRO A 213 6.85 12.02 -0.34
N GLY A 214 7.72 11.05 -0.67
CA GLY A 214 9.15 11.31 -0.87
C GLY A 214 10.01 11.17 0.40
N ASN A 215 9.52 10.47 1.43
CA ASN A 215 10.20 10.25 2.70
C ASN A 215 10.63 11.56 3.41
N ILE A 216 9.73 12.54 3.40
CA ILE A 216 9.89 13.80 4.11
C ILE A 216 9.18 13.70 5.45
N ILE A 217 9.81 14.17 6.53
CA ILE A 217 9.19 14.24 7.86
C ILE A 217 9.19 15.70 8.31
N GLN A 218 8.06 16.13 8.83
CA GLN A 218 7.86 17.46 9.40
C GLN A 218 7.42 17.35 10.85
N ALA A 219 7.96 18.21 11.72
CA ALA A 219 7.38 18.50 13.01
C ALA A 219 6.65 19.85 12.94
N LEU A 220 5.39 19.83 13.29
CA LEU A 220 4.48 20.99 13.22
C LEU A 220 3.97 21.31 14.63
N ASP A 221 3.68 22.57 14.89
CA ASP A 221 2.81 22.93 15.99
C ASP A 221 1.41 22.40 15.73
N ALA A 222 0.94 21.44 16.52
CA ALA A 222 -0.34 20.77 16.31
C ALA A 222 -1.55 21.72 16.45
N LYS A 223 -1.39 22.90 17.08
CA LYS A 223 -2.45 23.89 17.28
C LYS A 223 -2.72 24.73 16.03
N ASN A 224 -1.68 25.09 15.27
CA ASN A 224 -1.79 26.07 14.20
C ASN A 224 -1.08 25.67 12.89
N GLY A 225 -0.39 24.51 12.86
CA GLY A 225 0.28 23.99 11.69
C GLY A 225 1.62 24.68 11.36
N GLU A 226 2.18 25.52 12.25
CA GLU A 226 3.50 26.13 12.04
C GLU A 226 4.59 25.08 11.99
N LEU A 227 5.47 25.16 10.97
CA LEU A 227 6.58 24.25 10.79
C LEU A 227 7.69 24.55 11.81
N ILE A 228 8.10 23.52 12.56
CA ILE A 228 9.16 23.59 13.56
C ILE A 228 10.48 23.13 12.96
N TRP A 229 10.49 21.93 12.36
CA TRP A 229 11.60 21.39 11.58
C TRP A 229 11.10 20.48 10.46
N GLU A 230 11.90 20.35 9.41
CA GLU A 230 11.65 19.45 8.30
C GLU A 230 12.94 18.67 7.97
N TYR A 231 12.81 17.36 7.79
CA TYR A 231 13.85 16.48 7.29
C TYR A 231 13.44 15.92 5.93
N ARG A 232 14.33 16.03 4.93
CA ARG A 232 14.16 15.46 3.60
C ARG A 232 15.17 14.35 3.38
N TYR A 233 14.68 13.13 3.24
CA TYR A 233 15.54 11.99 2.98
C TYR A 233 16.10 12.05 1.56
N PRO A 234 17.44 11.88 1.37
CA PRO A 234 18.05 11.83 0.04
C PRO A 234 17.74 10.49 -0.62
N PHE A 235 16.74 10.47 -1.49
CA PHE A 235 16.30 9.27 -2.16
C PHE A 235 17.13 9.02 -3.43
N PRO A 236 17.64 7.79 -3.68
CA PRO A 236 18.37 7.48 -4.89
C PRO A 236 17.54 7.72 -6.15
N LYS A 237 18.08 8.48 -7.13
CA LYS A 237 17.37 8.85 -8.36
C LYS A 237 16.97 7.65 -9.22
N ALA A 238 17.75 6.57 -9.21
CA ALA A 238 17.57 5.37 -10.02
C ALA A 238 16.94 4.21 -9.23
N SER A 239 16.04 4.50 -8.31
CA SER A 239 15.42 3.46 -7.49
C SER A 239 14.50 2.55 -8.32
N LYS A 240 14.74 1.25 -8.24
CA LYS A 240 13.84 0.20 -8.78
C LYS A 240 12.66 -0.09 -7.84
N THR A 241 12.48 0.69 -6.78
CA THR A 241 11.38 0.51 -5.84
C THR A 241 10.08 0.98 -6.46
N LEU A 242 8.99 0.33 -6.07
CA LEU A 242 7.65 0.69 -6.55
C LEU A 242 7.18 2.08 -6.08
N GLY A 243 7.91 2.68 -5.12
CA GLY A 243 7.40 3.86 -4.41
C GLY A 243 6.17 3.50 -3.60
N GLY A 244 5.39 4.47 -3.24
CA GLY A 244 4.13 4.25 -2.54
C GLY A 244 3.93 5.21 -1.37
N PRO A 245 2.88 5.00 -0.56
CA PRO A 245 2.66 5.81 0.62
C PRO A 245 3.64 5.45 1.73
N THR A 246 3.98 6.41 2.57
CA THR A 246 4.55 6.16 3.90
C THR A 246 3.40 6.22 4.91
N ARG A 247 2.82 5.08 5.28
CA ARG A 247 1.58 5.05 6.08
C ARG A 247 1.73 5.53 7.50
N ASN A 248 2.90 5.31 8.10
CA ASN A 248 3.17 5.70 9.47
C ASN A 248 4.66 5.91 9.74
N ILE A 249 4.91 6.54 10.84
CA ILE A 249 6.19 6.61 11.56
C ILE A 249 5.96 6.10 12.97
N ALA A 250 7.03 5.81 13.70
CA ALA A 250 6.97 5.56 15.13
C ALA A 250 7.74 6.64 15.89
N VAL A 251 7.37 6.86 17.14
CA VAL A 251 8.07 7.75 18.08
C VAL A 251 8.37 6.99 19.36
N TYR A 252 9.59 7.12 19.87
CA TYR A 252 9.97 6.50 21.13
C TYR A 252 11.22 7.17 21.68
N GLU A 253 11.23 7.42 22.98
CA GLU A 253 12.25 8.20 23.67
C GLU A 253 12.42 9.59 23.03
N ASP A 254 13.61 9.90 22.53
CA ASP A 254 13.93 11.14 21.87
C ASP A 254 14.02 11.01 20.34
N LYS A 255 13.38 9.98 19.77
CA LYS A 255 13.54 9.61 18.37
C LYS A 255 12.22 9.50 17.60
N VAL A 256 12.30 9.81 16.30
CA VAL A 256 11.29 9.51 15.27
C VAL A 256 11.90 8.48 14.32
N PHE A 257 11.18 7.38 14.08
CA PHE A 257 11.64 6.28 13.22
C PHE A 257 10.85 6.26 11.92
N LEU A 258 11.55 6.13 10.80
CA LEU A 258 10.98 6.04 9.45
C LEU A 258 11.58 4.85 8.72
N ALA A 259 10.75 4.08 8.04
CA ALA A 259 11.16 3.10 7.05
C ALA A 259 11.10 3.73 5.65
N THR A 260 12.21 3.76 4.92
CA THR A 260 12.37 4.49 3.67
C THR A 260 12.11 3.63 2.44
N TYR A 261 11.79 4.25 1.30
CA TYR A 261 11.51 3.52 0.05
C TYR A 261 12.70 2.70 -0.47
N ASP A 262 13.94 3.09 -0.11
CA ASP A 262 15.16 2.37 -0.47
C ASP A 262 15.56 1.30 0.57
N ALA A 263 14.57 0.75 1.27
CA ALA A 263 14.68 -0.36 2.21
C ALA A 263 15.65 -0.11 3.39
N HIS A 264 15.72 1.13 3.87
CA HIS A 264 16.40 1.46 5.13
C HIS A 264 15.41 1.75 6.25
N LEU A 265 15.89 1.61 7.48
CA LEU A 265 15.26 2.14 8.68
C LEU A 265 16.15 3.26 9.22
N ILE A 266 15.56 4.41 9.56
CA ILE A 266 16.27 5.55 10.09
C ILE A 266 15.67 6.05 11.39
N ALA A 267 16.48 6.66 12.24
CA ALA A 267 16.06 7.41 13.41
C ALA A 267 16.50 8.85 13.31
N LEU A 268 15.58 9.76 13.56
CA LEU A 268 15.82 11.19 13.67
C LEU A 268 15.65 11.62 15.12
N ASN A 269 16.46 12.61 15.56
CA ASN A 269 16.23 13.24 16.84
C ASN A 269 14.89 14.00 16.82
N ILE A 270 13.98 13.67 17.73
CA ILE A 270 12.59 14.18 17.76
C ILE A 270 12.53 15.71 17.93
N ARG A 271 13.52 16.33 18.60
CA ARG A 271 13.56 17.76 18.85
C ARG A 271 14.13 18.57 17.72
N THR A 272 15.04 17.97 16.93
CA THR A 272 15.84 18.71 15.94
C THR A 272 15.66 18.23 14.50
N GLY A 273 15.07 17.06 14.28
CA GLY A 273 14.98 16.43 12.98
C GLY A 273 16.29 15.84 12.44
N LYS A 274 17.41 15.95 13.20
CA LYS A 274 18.72 15.46 12.75
C LYS A 274 18.77 13.93 12.76
N LEU A 275 19.40 13.36 11.71
CA LEU A 275 19.65 11.94 11.61
C LEU A 275 20.56 11.47 12.76
N ILE A 276 20.13 10.40 13.45
CA ILE A 276 20.90 9.74 14.52
C ILE A 276 21.58 8.50 13.93
N TRP A 277 20.81 7.62 13.30
CA TRP A 277 21.34 6.43 12.64
C TRP A 277 20.51 6.05 11.41
N LYS A 278 21.13 5.25 10.52
CA LYS A 278 20.54 4.71 9.31
C LYS A 278 21.01 3.27 9.13
N THR A 279 20.06 2.32 9.04
CA THR A 279 20.33 0.89 8.88
C THR A 279 19.71 0.37 7.59
N LYS A 280 20.52 -0.26 6.73
CA LYS A 280 20.05 -0.94 5.53
C LYS A 280 19.42 -2.27 5.92
N LYS A 281 18.14 -2.46 5.61
CA LYS A 281 17.42 -3.72 5.84
C LYS A 281 17.57 -4.70 4.69
N ALA A 282 17.53 -4.20 3.46
CA ALA A 282 17.65 -4.98 2.24
C ALA A 282 18.22 -4.15 1.11
N ASN A 283 18.55 -4.77 0.00
CA ASN A 283 18.98 -4.07 -1.20
C ASN A 283 17.76 -3.64 -2.03
N TYR A 284 17.47 -2.34 -2.09
CA TYR A 284 16.34 -1.81 -2.85
C TYR A 284 16.45 -2.08 -4.37
N GLU A 285 17.66 -2.29 -4.89
CA GLU A 285 17.87 -2.63 -6.31
C GLU A 285 17.26 -3.98 -6.67
N ASP A 286 17.12 -4.89 -5.69
CA ASP A 286 16.43 -6.16 -5.84
C ASP A 286 14.90 -6.00 -5.81
N GLY A 287 14.39 -4.80 -5.53
CA GLY A 287 12.96 -4.46 -5.51
C GLY A 287 12.38 -4.23 -4.12
N TYR A 288 13.15 -4.49 -3.06
CA TYR A 288 12.67 -4.25 -1.70
C TYR A 288 12.35 -2.78 -1.44
N THR A 289 11.26 -2.54 -0.74
CA THR A 289 10.80 -1.19 -0.38
C THR A 289 9.97 -1.21 0.90
N HIS A 290 9.56 -0.03 1.37
CA HIS A 290 8.59 0.11 2.44
C HIS A 290 7.43 0.99 2.02
N THR A 291 6.23 0.60 2.38
CA THR A 291 5.01 1.40 2.24
C THR A 291 4.31 1.60 3.59
N SER A 292 4.86 1.02 4.66
CA SER A 292 4.50 1.28 6.05
C SER A 292 5.76 1.47 6.89
N GLY A 293 5.61 2.18 7.99
CA GLY A 293 6.67 2.41 8.95
C GLY A 293 6.67 1.37 10.08
N PRO A 294 7.63 1.53 11.02
CA PRO A 294 7.74 0.67 12.18
C PRO A 294 6.66 0.94 13.24
N ILE A 295 6.56 0.02 14.18
CA ILE A 295 5.92 0.24 15.48
C ILE A 295 6.89 -0.10 16.60
N ILE A 296 6.58 0.37 17.81
CA ILE A 296 7.33 0.04 19.02
C ILE A 296 6.61 -1.08 19.76
N ALA A 297 7.30 -2.21 19.95
CA ALA A 297 6.80 -3.34 20.76
C ALA A 297 7.87 -3.73 21.77
N ASN A 298 7.54 -3.64 23.05
CA ASN A 298 8.45 -3.89 24.16
C ASN A 298 9.82 -3.16 24.07
N GLY A 299 9.82 -1.92 23.55
CA GLY A 299 11.05 -1.14 23.36
C GLY A 299 11.85 -1.50 22.11
N ILE A 300 11.40 -2.45 21.31
CA ILE A 300 12.02 -2.84 20.03
C ILE A 300 11.31 -2.12 18.88
N VAL A 301 12.07 -1.62 17.91
CA VAL A 301 11.55 -1.02 16.66
C VAL A 301 11.31 -2.13 15.66
N ILE A 302 10.05 -2.48 15.42
CA ILE A 302 9.69 -3.61 14.55
C ILE A 302 9.06 -3.10 13.27
N SER A 303 9.54 -3.59 12.13
CA SER A 303 8.90 -3.32 10.83
C SER A 303 8.96 -4.49 9.88
N GLY A 304 7.90 -4.63 9.07
CA GLY A 304 7.90 -5.51 7.91
C GLY A 304 8.69 -4.92 6.73
N ILE A 305 8.56 -5.58 5.59
CA ILE A 305 9.10 -5.14 4.31
C ILE A 305 8.16 -5.55 3.19
N ASN A 306 8.24 -4.90 2.03
CA ASN A 306 7.53 -5.29 0.82
C ASN A 306 8.43 -5.15 -0.43
N GLY A 307 7.87 -5.46 -1.61
CA GLY A 307 8.63 -5.60 -2.84
C GLY A 307 9.04 -7.04 -3.13
N CYS A 308 8.44 -7.99 -2.46
CA CYS A 308 8.70 -9.43 -2.58
C CYS A 308 7.80 -10.10 -3.62
N GLU A 309 7.21 -9.31 -4.51
CA GLU A 309 6.52 -9.80 -5.70
C GLU A 309 7.50 -10.39 -6.72
N ARG A 310 8.78 -10.05 -6.60
CA ARG A 310 9.84 -10.56 -7.44
C ARG A 310 10.45 -11.82 -6.85
N TYR A 311 11.03 -12.63 -7.71
CA TYR A 311 11.78 -13.81 -7.31
C TYR A 311 13.12 -13.39 -6.74
N ILE A 312 13.19 -13.31 -5.42
CA ILE A 312 14.33 -12.83 -4.65
C ILE A 312 14.71 -13.92 -3.62
N LYS A 313 16.00 -14.18 -3.46
CA LYS A 313 16.51 -15.30 -2.67
C LYS A 313 15.99 -15.33 -1.21
N GLU A 314 15.87 -14.17 -0.56
CA GLU A 314 15.47 -14.12 0.84
C GLU A 314 13.94 -14.07 1.04
N GLY A 315 13.17 -13.72 -0.02
CA GLY A 315 11.73 -13.45 0.11
C GLY A 315 11.44 -12.27 1.04
N CYS A 316 10.25 -12.21 1.62
CA CYS A 316 9.87 -11.19 2.60
C CYS A 316 10.17 -11.60 4.04
N PHE A 317 10.33 -10.59 4.91
CA PHE A 317 10.69 -10.80 6.31
C PHE A 317 10.22 -9.63 7.20
N ILE A 318 10.22 -9.89 8.49
CA ILE A 318 10.00 -8.91 9.56
C ILE A 318 11.30 -8.76 10.34
N THR A 319 11.63 -7.56 10.78
CA THR A 319 12.85 -7.30 11.58
C THR A 319 12.55 -6.52 12.84
N GLY A 320 13.28 -6.82 13.90
CA GLY A 320 13.36 -6.06 15.14
C GLY A 320 14.72 -5.38 15.28
N HIS A 321 14.71 -4.11 15.66
CA HIS A 321 15.91 -3.28 15.76
C HIS A 321 16.04 -2.62 17.14
N ASN A 322 17.29 -2.44 17.58
CA ASN A 322 17.62 -1.65 18.75
C ASN A 322 17.27 -0.17 18.47
N PRO A 323 16.46 0.50 19.31
CA PRO A 323 16.05 1.88 19.08
C PRO A 323 17.22 2.89 19.13
N ASP A 324 18.30 2.60 19.87
CA ASP A 324 19.42 3.52 20.06
C ASP A 324 20.47 3.43 18.97
N THR A 325 20.73 2.22 18.48
CA THR A 325 21.82 1.96 17.52
C THR A 325 21.33 1.65 16.11
N GLY A 326 20.07 1.27 15.95
CA GLY A 326 19.53 0.76 14.69
C GLY A 326 20.00 -0.66 14.33
N GLU A 327 20.78 -1.32 15.18
CA GLU A 327 21.24 -2.69 14.96
C GLU A 327 20.06 -3.65 14.84
N GLU A 328 20.07 -4.52 13.83
CA GLU A 328 19.10 -5.59 13.67
C GLU A 328 19.33 -6.67 14.73
N ILE A 329 18.35 -6.85 15.62
CA ILE A 329 18.41 -7.85 16.72
C ILE A 329 17.96 -9.21 16.21
N TRP A 330 16.91 -9.21 15.37
CA TRP A 330 16.34 -10.43 14.82
C TRP A 330 15.67 -10.20 13.47
N ARG A 331 15.55 -11.28 12.69
CA ARG A 331 14.87 -11.34 11.39
C ARG A 331 14.04 -12.62 11.30
N THR A 332 12.78 -12.51 10.91
CA THR A 332 11.86 -13.64 10.76
C THR A 332 11.28 -13.64 9.36
N SER A 333 11.44 -14.73 8.61
CA SER A 333 10.86 -14.88 7.28
C SER A 333 9.33 -14.91 7.35
N SER A 334 8.66 -14.24 6.41
CA SER A 334 7.20 -14.33 6.21
C SER A 334 6.79 -15.47 5.27
N ILE A 335 7.76 -16.25 4.78
CA ILE A 335 7.57 -17.38 3.85
C ILE A 335 8.33 -18.60 4.41
N ALA A 336 7.65 -19.75 4.48
CA ALA A 336 8.29 -21.01 4.86
C ALA A 336 9.36 -21.40 3.83
N GLN A 337 10.60 -21.57 4.29
CA GLN A 337 11.71 -22.01 3.47
C GLN A 337 11.68 -23.53 3.24
N PRO A 338 12.39 -24.09 2.24
CA PRO A 338 12.34 -25.53 1.97
C PRO A 338 12.66 -26.43 3.18
N ASP A 339 13.59 -26.01 4.00
CA ASP A 339 14.08 -26.79 5.16
C ASP A 339 13.28 -26.52 6.45
N ASP A 340 12.30 -25.60 6.41
CA ASP A 340 11.42 -25.31 7.55
C ASP A 340 10.37 -26.41 7.71
N GLU A 341 9.81 -26.56 8.93
CA GLU A 341 8.74 -27.50 9.26
C GLU A 341 7.57 -27.46 8.24
N TYR A 342 7.23 -26.26 7.74
CA TYR A 342 6.12 -26.05 6.79
C TYR A 342 6.58 -25.80 5.36
N GLY A 343 7.85 -26.05 5.03
CA GLY A 343 8.40 -25.85 3.70
C GLY A 343 7.66 -26.62 2.59
N TYR A 344 7.12 -27.80 2.93
CA TYR A 344 6.32 -28.65 2.03
C TYR A 344 5.03 -27.98 1.52
N THR A 345 4.55 -26.94 2.18
CA THR A 345 3.32 -26.22 1.80
C THR A 345 3.45 -25.46 0.48
N TRP A 346 4.67 -25.23 0.02
CA TRP A 346 5.01 -24.65 -1.28
C TRP A 346 5.22 -25.70 -2.39
N GLY A 347 4.94 -27.00 -2.09
CA GLY A 347 5.24 -28.11 -3.01
C GLY A 347 6.73 -28.16 -3.33
N GLU A 348 7.05 -28.45 -4.61
CA GLU A 348 8.42 -28.53 -5.11
C GLU A 348 9.01 -27.15 -5.54
N THR A 349 8.39 -26.05 -5.11
CA THR A 349 8.85 -24.71 -5.50
C THR A 349 10.17 -24.34 -4.80
N PRO A 350 11.27 -24.13 -5.54
CA PRO A 350 12.54 -23.72 -4.98
C PRO A 350 12.44 -22.39 -4.22
N SER A 351 13.30 -22.20 -3.21
CA SER A 351 13.27 -21.00 -2.35
C SER A 351 13.23 -19.68 -3.13
N ILE A 352 14.07 -19.56 -4.16
CA ILE A 352 14.18 -18.36 -5.02
C ILE A 352 12.85 -17.97 -5.70
N PHE A 353 11.94 -18.92 -5.92
CA PHE A 353 10.65 -18.70 -6.59
C PHE A 353 9.46 -18.66 -5.63
N ARG A 354 9.72 -18.68 -4.31
CA ARG A 354 8.70 -18.46 -3.28
C ARG A 354 8.57 -16.96 -3.05
N ALA A 355 7.59 -16.34 -3.70
CA ALA A 355 7.38 -14.89 -3.66
C ALA A 355 6.04 -14.50 -3.02
N GLY A 356 5.92 -13.26 -2.58
CA GLY A 356 4.80 -12.73 -1.80
C GLY A 356 5.06 -12.77 -0.31
N GLY A 357 3.99 -12.83 0.50
CA GLY A 357 4.12 -12.75 1.95
C GLY A 357 4.55 -11.37 2.46
N ASP A 358 4.35 -10.33 1.64
CA ASP A 358 4.66 -8.95 1.99
C ASP A 358 3.98 -8.53 3.29
N THR A 359 4.68 -7.75 4.09
CA THR A 359 4.20 -7.22 5.37
C THR A 359 4.10 -5.69 5.28
N TRP A 360 3.18 -5.23 4.44
CA TRP A 360 3.08 -3.84 4.00
C TRP A 360 2.11 -2.95 4.80
N ILE A 361 1.46 -3.51 5.81
CA ILE A 361 0.66 -2.80 6.80
C ILE A 361 1.32 -2.95 8.18
N PRO A 362 1.33 -1.91 9.02
CA PRO A 362 1.90 -2.00 10.36
C PRO A 362 1.22 -3.08 11.20
N GLY A 363 1.99 -3.74 12.05
CA GLY A 363 1.47 -4.70 13.01
C GLY A 363 0.79 -4.06 14.21
N SER A 364 0.40 -4.90 15.17
CA SER A 364 -0.15 -4.52 16.47
C SER A 364 0.61 -5.23 17.59
N TYR A 365 0.58 -4.67 18.78
CA TYR A 365 1.28 -5.23 19.95
C TYR A 365 0.38 -5.27 21.17
N ASP A 366 0.36 -6.42 21.84
CA ASP A 366 -0.28 -6.61 23.14
C ASP A 366 0.78 -6.64 24.26
N PRO A 367 0.88 -5.59 25.10
CA PRO A 367 1.89 -5.53 26.14
C PRO A 367 1.64 -6.53 27.30
N LYS A 368 0.41 -7.04 27.47
CA LYS A 368 0.08 -8.03 28.52
C LYS A 368 0.50 -9.42 28.11
N LEU A 369 0.30 -9.76 26.83
CA LEU A 369 0.71 -11.05 26.28
C LEU A 369 2.19 -11.05 25.87
N ASN A 370 2.78 -9.86 25.69
CA ASN A 370 4.08 -9.63 25.07
C ASN A 370 4.17 -10.27 23.68
N LEU A 371 3.14 -10.08 22.85
CA LEU A 371 3.05 -10.60 21.50
C LEU A 371 2.88 -9.47 20.49
N PHE A 372 3.67 -9.52 19.42
CA PHE A 372 3.56 -8.69 18.24
C PHE A 372 2.81 -9.45 17.14
N PHE A 373 1.81 -8.82 16.55
CA PHE A 373 0.96 -9.42 15.52
C PHE A 373 1.12 -8.68 14.21
N ILE A 374 1.34 -9.42 13.12
CA ILE A 374 1.44 -8.83 11.78
C ILE A 374 0.75 -9.73 10.76
N GLY A 375 0.21 -9.09 9.71
CA GLY A 375 -0.37 -9.79 8.57
C GLY A 375 0.62 -9.95 7.44
N THR A 376 0.54 -11.09 6.78
CA THR A 376 1.25 -11.36 5.55
C THR A 376 0.30 -11.31 4.36
N SER A 377 0.77 -10.83 3.24
CA SER A 377 0.01 -10.81 2.00
C SER A 377 0.01 -12.18 1.30
N GLN A 378 -0.65 -12.26 0.16
CA GLN A 378 -0.78 -13.48 -0.65
C GLN A 378 0.54 -13.93 -1.30
N ALA A 379 0.54 -15.17 -1.79
CA ALA A 379 1.61 -15.68 -2.63
C ALA A 379 1.62 -15.02 -4.02
N LYS A 380 2.81 -14.85 -4.59
CA LYS A 380 3.02 -14.26 -5.91
C LYS A 380 3.71 -15.27 -6.85
N PRO A 381 3.45 -15.21 -8.15
CA PRO A 381 2.34 -14.55 -8.88
C PRO A 381 0.95 -14.92 -8.34
N TRP A 382 -0.08 -14.08 -8.55
CA TRP A 382 -1.42 -14.25 -7.94
C TRP A 382 -2.07 -15.60 -8.25
N VAL A 383 -2.19 -15.97 -9.53
CA VAL A 383 -2.81 -17.24 -9.90
C VAL A 383 -1.87 -18.41 -9.61
N ALA A 384 -2.35 -19.43 -8.89
CA ALA A 384 -1.53 -20.57 -8.49
C ALA A 384 -0.84 -21.26 -9.69
N ALA A 385 -1.55 -21.39 -10.83
CA ALA A 385 -0.97 -21.93 -12.07
C ALA A 385 0.19 -21.10 -12.60
N SER A 386 0.17 -19.76 -12.44
CA SER A 386 1.26 -18.86 -12.83
C SER A 386 2.52 -19.07 -11.99
N ARG A 387 2.38 -19.53 -10.74
CA ARG A 387 3.46 -19.94 -9.85
C ARG A 387 3.92 -21.40 -10.10
N GLY A 388 3.23 -22.16 -10.96
CA GLY A 388 3.43 -23.60 -11.14
C GLY A 388 2.96 -24.41 -9.93
N MET A 389 1.96 -23.91 -9.23
CA MET A 389 1.32 -24.51 -8.05
C MET A 389 -0.16 -24.76 -8.31
N THR A 390 -0.86 -25.28 -7.33
CA THR A 390 -2.31 -25.40 -7.30
C THR A 390 -2.82 -24.80 -5.99
N PRO A 391 -4.11 -24.43 -5.87
CA PRO A 391 -4.68 -23.96 -4.61
C PRO A 391 -4.66 -24.99 -3.46
N LYS A 392 -4.26 -26.24 -3.73
CA LYS A 392 -4.00 -27.26 -2.70
C LYS A 392 -2.70 -27.02 -1.92
N ASN A 393 -1.77 -26.26 -2.54
CA ASN A 393 -0.53 -25.85 -1.88
C ASN A 393 -0.83 -24.60 -1.05
N SER A 394 -0.83 -24.71 0.25
CA SER A 394 -1.24 -23.62 1.14
C SER A 394 -0.27 -22.44 1.19
N ALA A 395 1.00 -22.63 0.76
CA ALA A 395 2.03 -21.60 0.64
C ALA A 395 2.23 -20.78 1.92
N LEU A 396 2.55 -21.44 3.04
CA LEU A 396 2.79 -20.79 4.34
C LEU A 396 4.04 -19.89 4.28
N TYR A 397 4.07 -18.71 4.91
CA TYR A 397 2.99 -18.15 5.76
C TYR A 397 2.22 -17.03 5.04
N THR A 398 1.93 -17.15 3.75
CA THR A 398 1.11 -16.17 3.04
C THR A 398 -0.32 -16.13 3.59
N ASN A 399 -0.99 -14.99 3.48
CA ASN A 399 -2.36 -14.76 3.97
C ASN A 399 -2.60 -15.19 5.43
N SER A 400 -1.61 -14.92 6.28
CA SER A 400 -1.62 -15.35 7.67
C SER A 400 -1.56 -14.18 8.64
N THR A 401 -2.05 -14.41 9.83
CA THR A 401 -1.63 -13.67 11.02
C THR A 401 -0.46 -14.42 11.66
N LEU A 402 0.64 -13.70 11.86
CA LEU A 402 1.79 -14.18 12.63
C LEU A 402 1.79 -13.50 13.99
N ALA A 403 1.98 -14.27 15.06
CA ALA A 403 2.23 -13.78 16.41
C ALA A 403 3.68 -14.05 16.76
N LEU A 404 4.45 -13.00 16.93
CA LEU A 404 5.89 -13.06 17.18
C LEU A 404 6.22 -12.57 18.59
N ASN A 405 7.21 -13.18 19.20
CA ASN A 405 7.86 -12.64 20.37
C ASN A 405 8.66 -11.38 19.97
N PRO A 406 8.33 -10.17 20.47
CA PRO A 406 8.99 -8.95 20.03
C PRO A 406 10.48 -8.88 20.36
N ASN A 407 10.96 -9.67 21.33
CA ASN A 407 12.34 -9.61 21.80
C ASN A 407 13.32 -10.36 20.89
N ASN A 408 12.88 -11.47 20.29
CA ASN A 408 13.76 -12.39 19.54
C ASN A 408 13.18 -12.81 18.18
N GLY A 409 11.95 -12.34 17.83
CA GLY A 409 11.29 -12.65 16.55
C GLY A 409 10.77 -14.08 16.42
N GLU A 410 10.80 -14.90 17.49
CA GLU A 410 10.26 -16.26 17.45
C GLU A 410 8.77 -16.26 17.13
N LEU A 411 8.36 -17.17 16.22
CA LEU A 411 6.97 -17.39 15.86
C LEU A 411 6.30 -18.23 16.94
N GLU A 412 5.46 -17.61 17.75
CA GLU A 412 4.71 -18.28 18.82
C GLU A 412 3.52 -19.07 18.29
N TRP A 413 2.80 -18.47 17.32
CA TRP A 413 1.73 -19.12 16.58
C TRP A 413 1.41 -18.36 15.28
N PHE A 414 0.74 -19.05 14.36
CA PHE A 414 0.16 -18.45 13.16
C PHE A 414 -1.27 -18.95 12.91
N PHE A 415 -2.04 -18.15 12.17
CA PHE A 415 -3.34 -18.56 11.64
C PHE A 415 -3.41 -18.16 10.18
N GLN A 416 -3.49 -19.13 9.27
CA GLN A 416 -3.65 -18.87 7.84
C GLN A 416 -5.13 -18.71 7.50
N HIS A 417 -5.52 -17.49 7.10
CA HIS A 417 -6.90 -17.13 6.80
C HIS A 417 -7.38 -17.74 5.49
N ILE A 418 -6.58 -17.67 4.44
CA ILE A 418 -6.92 -18.12 3.09
C ILE A 418 -5.79 -19.03 2.56
N PRO A 419 -5.83 -20.34 2.86
CA PRO A 419 -4.86 -21.30 2.33
C PRO A 419 -4.97 -21.44 0.82
N GLY A 420 -3.82 -21.49 0.12
CA GLY A 420 -3.77 -21.75 -1.32
C GLY A 420 -4.40 -20.66 -2.18
N GLU A 421 -4.37 -19.43 -1.71
CA GLU A 421 -4.92 -18.27 -2.37
C GLU A 421 -4.42 -18.14 -3.83
N THR A 422 -5.31 -17.77 -4.78
CA THR A 422 -5.05 -17.81 -6.22
C THR A 422 -5.69 -16.65 -6.99
N ILE A 423 -5.98 -15.52 -6.33
CA ILE A 423 -6.69 -14.37 -6.92
C ILE A 423 -5.98 -13.05 -6.61
N ASP A 424 -5.65 -12.79 -5.40
CA ASP A 424 -5.18 -11.59 -4.69
C ASP A 424 -6.12 -11.23 -3.52
N MET A 425 -6.66 -12.25 -2.86
CA MET A 425 -7.53 -12.10 -1.68
C MET A 425 -6.70 -11.96 -0.41
N GLU A 426 -6.09 -10.85 -0.27
CA GLU A 426 -5.17 -10.52 0.79
C GLU A 426 -5.85 -10.39 2.16
N VAL A 427 -5.24 -10.94 3.20
CA VAL A 427 -5.58 -10.70 4.61
C VAL A 427 -4.35 -10.10 5.34
N GLY A 428 -3.55 -9.32 4.64
CA GLY A 428 -2.33 -8.67 5.15
C GLY A 428 -2.57 -7.38 5.94
N PHE A 429 -3.84 -7.03 6.24
CA PHE A 429 -4.23 -5.73 6.79
C PHE A 429 -4.02 -5.63 8.30
N GLU A 430 -4.75 -4.74 8.98
CA GLU A 430 -4.60 -4.52 10.42
C GLU A 430 -5.06 -5.70 11.27
N ARG A 431 -4.50 -5.79 12.48
CA ARG A 431 -4.92 -6.69 13.57
C ARG A 431 -5.43 -5.85 14.72
N VAL A 432 -6.74 -5.89 14.98
CA VAL A 432 -7.34 -5.17 16.09
C VAL A 432 -7.47 -6.09 17.28
N LEU A 433 -6.78 -5.74 18.37
CA LEU A 433 -6.72 -6.52 19.59
C LEU A 433 -7.74 -5.99 20.61
N ILE A 434 -8.58 -6.86 21.12
CA ILE A 434 -9.64 -6.48 22.05
C ILE A 434 -9.69 -7.45 23.24
N ASP A 435 -9.33 -6.96 24.41
CA ASP A 435 -9.55 -7.65 25.67
C ASP A 435 -10.97 -7.39 26.16
N ARG A 436 -11.77 -8.43 26.30
CA ARG A 436 -13.14 -8.30 26.76
C ARG A 436 -13.61 -9.56 27.47
N LYS A 437 -14.28 -9.37 28.64
CA LYS A 437 -14.84 -10.48 29.42
C LYS A 437 -13.80 -11.57 29.74
N ASN A 438 -12.59 -11.16 30.10
CA ASN A 438 -11.44 -12.03 30.39
C ASN A 438 -11.00 -12.94 29.22
N LYS A 439 -11.27 -12.51 27.99
CA LYS A 439 -10.83 -13.17 26.76
C LYS A 439 -10.08 -12.20 25.87
N ASN A 440 -9.08 -12.72 25.19
CA ASN A 440 -8.23 -11.99 24.27
C ASN A 440 -8.68 -12.28 22.84
N TYR A 441 -9.10 -11.27 22.11
CA TYR A 441 -9.57 -11.40 20.73
C TYR A 441 -8.68 -10.62 19.78
N LEU A 442 -8.47 -11.19 18.61
CA LEU A 442 -7.91 -10.52 17.45
C LEU A 442 -8.95 -10.52 16.34
N PHE A 443 -9.15 -9.36 15.72
CA PHE A 443 -10.00 -9.18 14.56
C PHE A 443 -9.18 -8.72 13.37
N THR A 444 -9.46 -9.28 12.20
CA THR A 444 -8.93 -8.83 10.91
C THR A 444 -9.92 -9.17 9.80
N ILE A 445 -9.80 -8.49 8.66
CA ILE A 445 -10.66 -8.70 7.52
C ILE A 445 -9.83 -8.56 6.23
N GLY A 446 -10.12 -9.35 5.21
CA GLY A 446 -9.43 -9.37 3.94
C GLY A 446 -10.21 -8.81 2.77
N LYS A 447 -9.62 -8.88 1.59
CA LYS A 447 -10.26 -8.49 0.32
C LYS A 447 -11.47 -9.38 -0.02
N ASP A 448 -11.51 -10.59 0.52
CA ASP A 448 -12.69 -11.48 0.44
C ASP A 448 -13.89 -10.99 1.27
N GLY A 449 -13.69 -9.95 2.10
CA GLY A 449 -14.74 -9.39 2.95
C GLY A 449 -15.13 -10.29 4.12
N ILE A 450 -14.31 -11.27 4.49
CA ILE A 450 -14.54 -12.11 5.66
C ILE A 450 -13.89 -11.48 6.89
N LEU A 451 -14.71 -11.11 7.87
CA LEU A 451 -14.23 -10.65 9.19
C LEU A 451 -13.95 -11.85 10.06
N TRP A 452 -12.69 -12.00 10.43
CA TRP A 452 -12.20 -13.08 11.30
C TRP A 452 -12.14 -12.63 12.75
N LYS A 453 -12.55 -13.53 13.65
CA LYS A 453 -12.38 -13.43 15.10
C LYS A 453 -11.61 -14.63 15.57
N ILE A 454 -10.41 -14.41 16.09
CA ILE A 454 -9.52 -15.46 16.64
C ILE A 454 -9.09 -15.13 18.05
N ASN A 455 -8.63 -16.12 18.79
CA ASN A 455 -8.02 -15.93 20.09
C ASN A 455 -6.60 -15.37 19.91
N SER A 456 -6.33 -14.15 20.37
CA SER A 456 -5.02 -13.52 20.17
C SER A 456 -3.90 -14.17 21.00
N LYS A 457 -4.23 -14.94 22.04
CA LYS A 457 -3.22 -15.65 22.83
C LYS A 457 -2.76 -16.95 22.17
N THR A 458 -3.65 -17.66 21.46
CA THR A 458 -3.40 -19.04 20.98
C THR A 458 -3.50 -19.22 19.48
N GLY A 459 -4.04 -18.23 18.75
CA GLY A 459 -4.33 -18.36 17.32
C GLY A 459 -5.59 -19.16 16.99
N ASP A 460 -6.32 -19.67 17.96
CA ASP A 460 -7.50 -20.50 17.72
C ASP A 460 -8.63 -19.71 17.04
N PHE A 461 -9.24 -20.34 16.04
CA PHE A 461 -10.44 -19.83 15.39
C PHE A 461 -11.61 -19.76 16.37
N ILE A 462 -12.36 -18.63 16.34
CA ILE A 462 -13.55 -18.46 17.18
C ILE A 462 -14.80 -18.33 16.30
N LYS A 463 -14.77 -17.41 15.35
CA LYS A 463 -15.92 -17.11 14.48
C LYS A 463 -15.49 -16.30 13.26
N LEU A 464 -16.30 -16.33 12.22
CA LEU A 464 -16.19 -15.42 11.07
C LEU A 464 -17.56 -14.81 10.72
N LEU A 465 -17.50 -13.72 9.92
CA LEU A 465 -18.68 -13.06 9.38
C LEU A 465 -18.39 -12.58 7.96
N GLU A 466 -19.23 -12.96 7.01
CA GLU A 466 -19.22 -12.39 5.66
C GLU A 466 -19.83 -10.98 5.70
N THR A 467 -19.11 -9.99 5.18
CA THR A 467 -19.51 -8.57 5.22
C THR A 467 -19.96 -8.02 3.87
N VAL A 468 -19.68 -8.76 2.81
CA VAL A 468 -20.07 -8.48 1.42
C VAL A 468 -20.51 -9.77 0.76
N ASN A 469 -21.39 -9.68 -0.24
CA ASN A 469 -21.75 -10.86 -1.03
C ASN A 469 -20.51 -11.38 -1.76
N GLN A 470 -20.29 -12.68 -1.66
CA GLN A 470 -19.14 -13.34 -2.25
C GLN A 470 -19.55 -14.57 -3.07
N ASP A 471 -18.79 -14.87 -4.11
CA ASP A 471 -18.88 -16.08 -4.92
C ASP A 471 -17.54 -16.82 -5.06
N LEU A 472 -16.57 -16.49 -4.18
CA LEU A 472 -15.25 -17.09 -4.17
C LEU A 472 -15.29 -18.55 -3.69
N TYR A 473 -16.09 -18.76 -2.65
CA TYR A 473 -16.16 -20.03 -1.93
C TYR A 473 -17.48 -20.73 -2.20
N GLU A 474 -17.40 -21.99 -2.60
CA GLU A 474 -18.56 -22.89 -2.71
C GLU A 474 -19.16 -23.18 -1.33
N SER A 475 -18.29 -23.27 -0.31
CA SER A 475 -18.72 -23.49 1.06
C SER A 475 -17.75 -22.88 2.09
N ILE A 476 -18.32 -22.45 3.21
CA ILE A 476 -17.62 -21.96 4.39
C ILE A 476 -18.07 -22.79 5.60
N ASP A 477 -17.12 -23.44 6.26
CA ASP A 477 -17.39 -24.10 7.52
C ASP A 477 -17.29 -23.09 8.69
N TYR A 478 -18.41 -22.62 9.17
CA TYR A 478 -18.50 -21.64 10.26
C TYR A 478 -18.05 -22.18 11.64
N LYS A 479 -17.80 -23.50 11.77
CA LYS A 479 -17.29 -24.10 13.02
C LYS A 479 -15.78 -24.11 13.06
N THR A 480 -15.13 -24.29 11.93
CA THR A 480 -13.67 -24.42 11.83
C THR A 480 -13.00 -23.23 11.13
N GLY A 481 -13.77 -22.40 10.41
CA GLY A 481 -13.25 -21.35 9.56
C GLY A 481 -12.68 -21.84 8.23
N LYS A 482 -12.88 -23.13 7.88
CA LYS A 482 -12.38 -23.69 6.62
C LYS A 482 -13.16 -23.16 5.42
N LEU A 483 -12.40 -22.66 4.45
CA LEU A 483 -12.92 -22.17 3.16
C LEU A 483 -12.72 -23.24 2.08
N SER A 484 -13.72 -23.42 1.21
CA SER A 484 -13.62 -24.29 0.03
C SER A 484 -13.92 -23.47 -1.22
N TYR A 485 -12.92 -23.29 -2.07
CA TYR A 485 -13.06 -22.51 -3.29
C TYR A 485 -14.06 -23.16 -4.26
N ARG A 486 -14.66 -22.34 -5.09
CA ARG A 486 -15.43 -22.71 -6.27
C ARG A 486 -14.55 -23.53 -7.24
N GLU A 487 -15.12 -24.52 -7.91
CA GLU A 487 -14.37 -25.51 -8.72
C GLU A 487 -13.55 -24.87 -9.86
N ASP A 488 -14.07 -23.85 -10.53
CA ASP A 488 -13.36 -23.15 -11.61
C ASP A 488 -12.13 -22.38 -11.11
N ILE A 489 -12.17 -21.84 -9.87
CA ILE A 489 -11.04 -21.20 -9.19
C ILE A 489 -9.99 -22.26 -8.82
N LEU A 490 -10.43 -23.40 -8.24
CA LEU A 490 -9.53 -24.51 -7.91
C LEU A 490 -8.79 -25.06 -9.12
N ASN A 491 -9.44 -25.06 -10.27
CA ASN A 491 -8.90 -25.57 -11.54
C ASN A 491 -8.44 -24.45 -12.49
N SER A 492 -8.22 -23.23 -11.96
CA SER A 492 -7.75 -22.09 -12.77
C SER A 492 -6.47 -22.43 -13.52
N LYS A 493 -6.39 -22.00 -14.80
CA LYS A 493 -5.28 -22.27 -15.70
C LYS A 493 -4.78 -20.97 -16.30
N ILE A 494 -3.52 -20.98 -16.75
CA ILE A 494 -2.95 -19.93 -17.56
C ILE A 494 -3.83 -19.69 -18.80
N ASP A 495 -4.04 -18.43 -19.16
CA ASP A 495 -4.81 -17.95 -20.31
C ASP A 495 -6.30 -18.36 -20.29
N LYS A 496 -6.83 -18.71 -19.13
CA LYS A 496 -8.25 -18.95 -18.91
C LYS A 496 -8.83 -17.88 -17.98
N ALA A 497 -9.84 -17.18 -18.47
CA ALA A 497 -10.57 -16.20 -17.70
C ALA A 497 -11.50 -16.84 -16.68
N PHE A 498 -11.62 -16.22 -15.52
CA PHE A 498 -12.64 -16.47 -14.50
C PHE A 498 -13.04 -15.17 -13.81
N SER A 499 -14.26 -15.10 -13.32
CA SER A 499 -14.79 -13.90 -12.64
C SER A 499 -15.01 -14.20 -11.17
N VAL A 500 -14.76 -13.21 -10.32
CA VAL A 500 -14.85 -13.33 -8.86
C VAL A 500 -15.45 -12.10 -8.22
N CYS A 501 -16.27 -12.31 -7.20
CA CYS A 501 -16.85 -11.28 -6.34
C CYS A 501 -16.68 -11.67 -4.85
N PRO A 502 -16.05 -10.84 -4.01
CA PRO A 502 -15.33 -9.64 -4.38
C PRO A 502 -14.06 -9.92 -5.20
N GLY A 503 -13.59 -8.90 -5.94
CA GLY A 503 -12.36 -8.96 -6.72
C GLY A 503 -11.16 -8.37 -5.95
N ILE A 504 -10.04 -8.15 -6.65
CA ILE A 504 -8.75 -7.71 -6.07
C ILE A 504 -8.79 -6.35 -5.34
N TYR A 505 -9.78 -5.53 -5.59
CA TYR A 505 -10.04 -4.26 -4.88
C TYR A 505 -11.35 -4.27 -4.10
N GLY A 506 -12.05 -5.41 -4.08
CA GLY A 506 -13.29 -5.60 -3.35
C GLY A 506 -13.08 -5.93 -1.87
N GLY A 507 -14.17 -6.16 -1.15
CA GLY A 507 -14.14 -6.43 0.28
C GLY A 507 -13.47 -5.31 1.07
N HIS A 508 -12.48 -5.67 1.88
CA HIS A 508 -11.70 -4.71 2.66
C HIS A 508 -10.27 -4.60 2.10
N ASN A 509 -9.63 -3.44 2.32
CA ASN A 509 -8.25 -3.21 1.90
C ASN A 509 -7.50 -2.40 2.98
N TRP A 510 -6.60 -1.47 2.62
CA TRP A 510 -5.79 -0.68 3.57
C TRP A 510 -6.58 0.25 4.49
N GLN A 511 -7.86 0.47 4.26
CA GLN A 511 -8.72 1.38 5.01
C GLN A 511 -9.07 0.80 6.38
N SER A 512 -8.15 0.89 7.32
CA SER A 512 -8.25 0.21 8.62
C SER A 512 -9.55 0.47 9.36
N ILE A 513 -10.02 -0.58 10.00
CA ILE A 513 -11.22 -0.58 10.86
C ILE A 513 -10.97 0.21 12.15
N SER A 514 -12.03 0.66 12.82
CA SER A 514 -11.97 1.17 14.19
C SER A 514 -12.91 0.41 15.12
N TYR A 515 -12.56 0.40 16.41
CA TYR A 515 -13.40 -0.19 17.44
C TYR A 515 -14.04 0.90 18.28
N ASP A 516 -15.37 0.96 18.32
CA ASP A 516 -16.11 1.81 19.25
C ASP A 516 -16.41 1.04 20.55
N GLU A 517 -15.68 1.36 21.61
CA GLU A 517 -15.82 0.73 22.93
C GLU A 517 -17.21 0.89 23.51
N ARG A 518 -17.90 2.01 23.26
CA ARG A 518 -19.21 2.36 23.79
C ARG A 518 -20.32 1.48 23.21
N THR A 519 -20.20 1.11 21.93
CA THR A 519 -21.16 0.27 21.23
C THR A 519 -20.71 -1.19 21.12
N THR A 520 -19.48 -1.49 21.55
CA THR A 520 -18.85 -2.80 21.42
C THR A 520 -18.84 -3.26 19.94
N SER A 521 -18.47 -2.34 19.06
CA SER A 521 -18.61 -2.57 17.62
C SER A 521 -17.37 -2.18 16.84
N LEU A 522 -17.04 -2.98 15.81
CA LEU A 522 -16.10 -2.61 14.77
C LEU A 522 -16.82 -1.79 13.70
N ILE A 523 -16.20 -0.71 13.25
CA ILE A 523 -16.66 0.09 12.10
C ILE A 523 -15.74 -0.20 10.92
N ILE A 524 -16.30 -0.77 9.87
CA ILE A 524 -15.53 -1.39 8.78
C ILE A 524 -15.89 -0.72 7.45
N PRO A 525 -14.95 -0.04 6.78
CA PRO A 525 -15.09 0.37 5.39
C PRO A 525 -14.90 -0.81 4.45
N ILE A 526 -15.76 -0.92 3.44
CA ILE A 526 -15.81 -2.01 2.49
C ILE A 526 -16.01 -1.46 1.09
N HIS A 527 -15.44 -2.14 0.10
CA HIS A 527 -15.66 -1.89 -1.32
C HIS A 527 -16.46 -3.03 -1.96
N GLN A 528 -17.50 -2.69 -2.69
CA GLN A 528 -18.36 -3.65 -3.41
C GLN A 528 -17.91 -3.74 -4.87
N LEU A 529 -16.77 -4.43 -5.10
CA LEU A 529 -16.13 -4.58 -6.41
C LEU A 529 -15.86 -6.06 -6.70
N CYS A 530 -16.09 -6.45 -7.95
CA CYS A 530 -15.72 -7.75 -8.52
C CYS A 530 -14.50 -7.60 -9.44
N ALA A 531 -13.98 -8.69 -9.97
CA ALA A 531 -12.95 -8.70 -10.99
C ALA A 531 -13.08 -9.89 -11.96
N ASP A 532 -12.77 -9.62 -13.23
CA ASP A 532 -12.38 -10.64 -14.18
C ASP A 532 -10.87 -10.85 -14.09
N MET A 533 -10.42 -12.10 -14.08
CA MET A 533 -9.03 -12.48 -13.89
C MET A 533 -8.57 -13.42 -15.01
N VAL A 534 -7.32 -13.26 -15.44
CA VAL A 534 -6.66 -14.19 -16.36
C VAL A 534 -5.24 -14.43 -15.88
N GLY A 535 -4.93 -15.66 -15.47
CA GLY A 535 -3.56 -16.03 -15.11
C GLY A 535 -2.62 -16.00 -16.32
N ARG A 536 -1.40 -15.47 -16.14
CA ARG A 536 -0.38 -15.39 -17.17
C ARG A 536 0.85 -16.21 -16.81
N LYS A 537 1.54 -16.69 -17.83
CA LYS A 537 2.82 -17.36 -17.64
C LYS A 537 3.87 -16.34 -17.16
N VAL A 538 4.57 -16.70 -16.10
CA VAL A 538 5.69 -15.91 -15.58
C VAL A 538 6.97 -16.72 -15.76
N GLU A 539 8.02 -16.07 -16.26
CA GLU A 539 9.32 -16.71 -16.34
C GLU A 539 9.92 -16.90 -14.96
N ARG A 540 10.53 -18.07 -14.75
CA ARG A 540 11.23 -18.39 -13.50
C ARG A 540 12.70 -18.02 -13.63
N VAL A 541 12.98 -16.73 -13.50
CA VAL A 541 14.32 -16.16 -13.48
C VAL A 541 14.43 -15.24 -12.26
N GLU A 542 15.57 -15.24 -11.59
CA GLU A 542 15.83 -14.33 -10.46
C GLU A 542 15.62 -12.87 -10.89
N GLY A 543 14.93 -12.08 -10.04
CA GLY A 543 14.56 -10.70 -10.31
C GLY A 543 13.33 -10.51 -11.19
N SER A 544 12.82 -11.56 -11.85
CA SER A 544 11.49 -11.56 -12.49
C SER A 544 10.40 -11.82 -11.44
N GLY A 545 9.20 -12.13 -11.85
CA GLY A 545 8.06 -12.34 -10.97
C GLY A 545 6.97 -11.31 -11.28
N GLY A 546 6.34 -10.79 -10.26
CA GLY A 546 5.22 -9.85 -10.38
C GLY A 546 3.88 -10.55 -10.18
N PHE A 547 2.79 -9.97 -10.71
CA PHE A 547 1.45 -10.48 -10.42
C PHE A 547 1.09 -11.74 -11.19
N GLY A 548 1.60 -11.88 -12.41
CA GLY A 548 1.32 -13.01 -13.30
C GLY A 548 -0.17 -13.19 -13.58
N ALA A 549 -0.91 -12.10 -13.67
CA ALA A 549 -2.32 -12.08 -14.01
C ALA A 549 -2.75 -10.73 -14.58
N ASP A 550 -3.68 -10.75 -15.53
CA ASP A 550 -4.46 -9.57 -15.89
C ASP A 550 -5.72 -9.54 -15.05
N SER A 551 -6.19 -8.35 -14.73
CA SER A 551 -7.42 -8.16 -13.98
C SER A 551 -8.19 -6.94 -14.48
N LYS A 552 -9.53 -7.05 -14.44
CA LYS A 552 -10.43 -5.93 -14.73
C LYS A 552 -11.48 -5.84 -13.64
N SER A 553 -11.42 -4.78 -12.84
CA SER A 553 -12.40 -4.56 -11.77
C SER A 553 -13.67 -3.90 -12.29
N TYR A 554 -14.80 -4.26 -11.68
CA TYR A 554 -16.11 -3.68 -11.96
C TYR A 554 -16.99 -3.70 -10.69
N PRO A 555 -18.03 -2.85 -10.60
CA PRO A 555 -18.93 -2.83 -9.45
C PRO A 555 -19.65 -4.17 -9.25
N LEU A 556 -19.83 -4.58 -7.99
CA LEU A 556 -20.66 -5.73 -7.64
C LEU A 556 -22.08 -5.50 -8.20
N PRO A 557 -22.63 -6.41 -9.01
CA PRO A 557 -23.91 -6.20 -9.70
C PRO A 557 -25.06 -5.82 -8.76
N ASP A 558 -25.19 -6.51 -7.63
CA ASP A 558 -26.26 -6.29 -6.64
C ASP A 558 -26.10 -5.01 -5.83
N ALA A 559 -24.93 -4.36 -5.88
CA ALA A 559 -24.68 -3.10 -5.19
C ALA A 559 -25.34 -1.88 -5.87
N ASN A 560 -25.92 -2.04 -7.08
CA ASN A 560 -26.59 -0.96 -7.81
C ASN A 560 -25.72 0.33 -7.94
N GLY A 561 -24.43 0.15 -8.22
CA GLY A 561 -23.46 1.24 -8.34
C GLY A 561 -22.99 1.85 -7.01
N LYS A 562 -23.40 1.32 -5.86
CA LYS A 562 -22.96 1.76 -4.54
C LYS A 562 -21.69 1.01 -4.16
N ILE A 563 -20.55 1.46 -4.64
CA ILE A 563 -19.24 0.81 -4.43
C ILE A 563 -18.78 0.94 -2.98
N GLY A 564 -19.00 2.09 -2.35
CA GLY A 564 -18.61 2.34 -0.96
C GLY A 564 -19.64 1.82 0.03
N LYS A 565 -19.22 0.98 0.98
CA LYS A 565 -20.06 0.45 2.06
C LYS A 565 -19.34 0.65 3.39
N LEU A 566 -20.06 1.13 4.40
CA LEU A 566 -19.58 1.26 5.78
C LEU A 566 -20.54 0.48 6.68
N ILE A 567 -19.99 -0.42 7.49
CA ILE A 567 -20.79 -1.24 8.40
C ILE A 567 -20.31 -1.11 9.83
N SER A 568 -21.24 -1.33 10.76
CA SER A 568 -20.94 -1.55 12.17
C SER A 568 -21.24 -3.01 12.52
N VAL A 569 -20.27 -3.69 13.12
CA VAL A 569 -20.40 -5.09 13.52
C VAL A 569 -20.25 -5.22 15.03
N ASN A 570 -21.27 -5.76 15.70
CA ASN A 570 -21.18 -6.13 17.10
C ASN A 570 -20.23 -7.31 17.27
N ILE A 571 -19.16 -7.16 18.06
CA ILE A 571 -18.11 -8.17 18.19
C ILE A 571 -18.48 -9.35 19.10
N ASP A 572 -19.45 -9.18 20.03
CA ASP A 572 -19.92 -10.28 20.89
C ASP A 572 -20.79 -11.25 20.07
N GLU A 573 -21.73 -10.69 19.29
CA GLU A 573 -22.68 -11.46 18.48
C GLU A 573 -22.13 -11.87 17.11
N MET A 574 -21.14 -11.11 16.60
CA MET A 574 -20.68 -11.17 15.20
C MET A 574 -21.84 -10.95 14.23
N LYS A 575 -22.53 -9.80 14.41
CA LYS A 575 -23.67 -9.37 13.58
C LYS A 575 -23.55 -7.92 13.19
N ILE A 576 -24.02 -7.60 12.00
CA ILE A 576 -24.10 -6.23 11.51
C ILE A 576 -25.22 -5.48 12.25
N ASN A 577 -24.87 -4.34 12.85
CA ASN A 577 -25.81 -3.44 13.53
C ASN A 577 -26.48 -2.48 12.55
N TRP A 578 -25.67 -1.87 11.66
CA TRP A 578 -26.15 -0.94 10.63
C TRP A 578 -25.22 -0.96 9.42
N VAL A 579 -25.76 -0.51 8.30
CA VAL A 579 -25.08 -0.40 7.00
C VAL A 579 -25.34 0.98 6.43
N HIS A 580 -24.30 1.61 5.88
CA HIS A 580 -24.41 2.80 5.03
C HIS A 580 -23.72 2.51 3.69
N GLU A 581 -24.44 2.74 2.60
CA GLU A 581 -23.93 2.53 1.25
C GLU A 581 -23.98 3.80 0.42
N GLN A 582 -22.98 4.01 -0.41
CA GLN A 582 -22.84 5.17 -1.26
C GLN A 582 -22.07 4.84 -2.54
N LYS A 583 -22.16 5.74 -3.54
CA LYS A 583 -21.46 5.59 -4.81
C LYS A 583 -19.94 5.65 -4.66
N ALA A 584 -19.44 6.67 -3.91
CA ALA A 584 -18.01 6.88 -3.72
C ALA A 584 -17.42 5.85 -2.75
N MET A 585 -16.26 5.27 -3.10
CA MET A 585 -15.49 4.42 -2.20
C MET A 585 -15.05 5.18 -0.95
N PHE A 586 -15.08 4.53 0.19
CA PHE A 586 -14.40 5.01 1.40
C PHE A 586 -12.90 4.67 1.27
N LEU A 587 -12.03 5.67 1.30
CA LEU A 587 -10.60 5.47 1.06
C LEU A 587 -9.72 5.70 2.29
N THR A 588 -10.28 6.29 3.36
CA THR A 588 -9.57 6.46 4.62
C THR A 588 -9.89 5.32 5.59
N SER A 589 -9.06 5.16 6.62
CA SER A 589 -9.50 4.39 7.78
C SER A 589 -10.71 5.05 8.47
N SER A 590 -11.46 4.28 9.23
CA SER A 590 -12.43 4.83 10.19
C SER A 590 -11.71 5.27 11.47
N LEU A 591 -12.23 6.31 12.13
CA LEU A 591 -11.81 6.82 13.45
C LEU A 591 -13.02 6.87 14.35
N SER A 592 -13.03 6.12 15.45
CA SER A 592 -14.09 6.18 16.45
C SER A 592 -13.69 7.00 17.68
N THR A 593 -14.63 7.72 18.28
CA THR A 593 -14.35 8.58 19.45
C THR A 593 -15.36 8.36 20.58
N ALA A 594 -14.96 8.65 21.81
CA ALA A 594 -15.84 8.64 22.97
C ALA A 594 -16.99 9.67 22.86
N GLY A 595 -16.87 10.66 21.97
CA GLY A 595 -17.95 11.59 21.60
C GLY A 595 -19.10 10.94 20.82
N GLY A 596 -18.98 9.65 20.47
CA GLY A 596 -19.99 8.89 19.74
C GLY A 596 -19.97 9.09 18.24
N LEU A 597 -18.87 9.51 17.72
CA LEU A 597 -18.66 9.82 16.32
C LEU A 597 -17.71 8.84 15.68
N THR A 598 -18.02 8.49 14.43
CA THR A 598 -17.10 7.83 13.51
C THR A 598 -16.77 8.78 12.37
N PHE A 599 -15.49 9.09 12.20
CA PHE A 599 -15.00 9.92 11.10
C PHE A 599 -14.42 9.05 9.99
N ILE A 600 -14.71 9.41 8.74
CA ILE A 600 -14.21 8.71 7.55
C ILE A 600 -14.25 9.61 6.32
N GLY A 601 -13.33 9.42 5.39
CA GLY A 601 -13.25 10.14 4.12
C GLY A 601 -13.46 9.27 2.91
N ASP A 602 -13.84 9.88 1.79
CA ASP A 602 -14.16 9.16 0.56
C ASP A 602 -13.53 9.75 -0.71
N LEU A 603 -13.72 9.02 -1.80
CA LEU A 603 -13.25 9.35 -3.15
C LEU A 603 -13.85 10.68 -3.67
N ASP A 604 -15.11 11.00 -3.33
CA ASP A 604 -15.76 12.26 -3.74
C ASP A 604 -15.37 13.45 -2.85
N ARG A 605 -14.24 13.33 -2.17
CA ARG A 605 -13.62 14.39 -1.37
C ARG A 605 -14.40 14.79 -0.11
N TYR A 606 -15.38 14.00 0.31
CA TYR A 606 -16.12 14.28 1.53
C TYR A 606 -15.43 13.68 2.76
N PHE A 607 -15.18 14.52 3.75
CA PHE A 607 -14.92 14.10 5.11
C PHE A 607 -16.23 14.09 5.87
N LYS A 608 -16.53 12.99 6.54
CA LYS A 608 -17.85 12.70 7.11
C LYS A 608 -17.74 12.31 8.57
N ALA A 609 -18.76 12.64 9.36
CA ALA A 609 -18.95 12.16 10.72
C ALA A 609 -20.31 11.47 10.84
N PHE A 610 -20.28 10.22 11.26
CA PHE A 610 -21.44 9.38 11.50
C PHE A 610 -21.68 9.22 13.00
N ASN A 611 -22.93 9.05 13.40
CA ASN A 611 -23.26 8.52 14.72
C ASN A 611 -22.83 7.05 14.77
N SER A 612 -21.85 6.72 15.61
CA SER A 612 -21.30 5.35 15.69
C SER A 612 -22.33 4.29 16.07
N LYS A 613 -23.39 4.68 16.81
CA LYS A 613 -24.44 3.76 17.26
C LYS A 613 -25.48 3.47 16.18
N THR A 614 -25.86 4.48 15.37
CA THR A 614 -27.01 4.40 14.46
C THR A 614 -26.62 4.35 12.99
N GLY A 615 -25.38 4.75 12.64
CA GLY A 615 -24.96 4.92 11.23
C GLY A 615 -25.52 6.18 10.56
N GLU A 616 -26.19 7.08 11.31
CA GLU A 616 -26.70 8.34 10.78
C GLU A 616 -25.56 9.28 10.43
N LEU A 617 -25.58 9.86 9.21
CA LEU A 617 -24.64 10.90 8.80
C LEU A 617 -25.02 12.23 9.48
N LEU A 618 -24.19 12.70 10.42
CA LEU A 618 -24.44 13.91 11.20
C LEU A 618 -23.80 15.16 10.61
N TRP A 619 -22.66 15.00 9.95
CA TRP A 619 -21.89 16.11 9.35
C TRP A 619 -21.04 15.63 8.19
N LYS A 620 -20.84 16.51 7.22
CA LYS A 620 -19.88 16.32 6.12
C LYS A 620 -19.36 17.64 5.58
N THR A 621 -18.13 17.64 5.09
CA THR A 621 -17.55 18.75 4.33
C THR A 621 -16.78 18.22 3.14
N ARG A 622 -16.72 18.98 2.03
CA ARG A 622 -15.96 18.61 0.84
C ARG A 622 -14.61 19.33 0.84
N LEU A 623 -13.52 18.57 0.67
CA LEU A 623 -12.16 19.09 0.67
C LEU A 623 -11.56 19.20 -0.73
N GLY A 624 -10.30 19.58 -0.83
CA GLY A 624 -9.65 19.88 -2.11
C GLY A 624 -9.48 18.67 -3.03
N SER A 625 -9.12 17.50 -2.48
CA SER A 625 -8.90 16.26 -3.22
C SER A 625 -9.49 15.07 -2.48
N ALA A 626 -9.50 13.88 -3.09
CA ALA A 626 -9.94 12.64 -2.47
C ALA A 626 -9.19 12.38 -1.17
N LEU A 627 -9.90 11.87 -0.16
CA LEU A 627 -9.35 11.63 1.17
C LEU A 627 -8.81 10.22 1.24
N HIS A 628 -7.50 10.09 1.48
CA HIS A 628 -6.79 8.82 1.40
C HIS A 628 -5.99 8.49 2.66
N GLY A 629 -5.77 9.48 3.55
CA GLY A 629 -5.03 9.31 4.79
C GLY A 629 -5.87 8.76 5.94
N PHE A 630 -5.21 8.58 7.08
CA PHE A 630 -5.82 8.04 8.29
C PHE A 630 -6.23 9.20 9.21
N PRO A 631 -7.53 9.42 9.48
CA PRO A 631 -7.95 10.48 10.37
C PRO A 631 -7.51 10.20 11.81
N ILE A 632 -7.10 11.27 12.49
CA ILE A 632 -6.72 11.23 13.90
C ILE A 632 -7.47 12.33 14.69
N THR A 633 -7.49 12.20 16.01
CA THR A 633 -7.95 13.26 16.89
C THR A 633 -7.04 13.38 18.11
N TYR A 634 -6.80 14.61 18.53
CA TYR A 634 -5.91 14.96 19.63
C TYR A 634 -6.42 16.21 20.35
N SER A 635 -5.80 16.58 21.45
CA SER A 635 -6.13 17.86 22.12
C SER A 635 -4.90 18.66 22.48
N VAL A 636 -5.02 20.00 22.38
CA VAL A 636 -4.02 20.98 22.82
C VAL A 636 -4.79 22.08 23.55
N ASP A 637 -4.28 22.53 24.70
CA ASP A 637 -4.90 23.59 25.53
C ASP A 637 -6.40 23.33 25.79
N ASN A 638 -6.78 22.09 26.09
CA ASN A 638 -8.16 21.65 26.31
C ASN A 638 -9.11 21.82 25.11
N LYS A 639 -8.59 22.07 23.91
CA LYS A 639 -9.35 22.03 22.65
C LYS A 639 -9.10 20.72 21.93
N GLN A 640 -10.15 20.11 21.42
CA GLN A 640 -10.04 18.91 20.59
C GLN A 640 -9.96 19.27 19.12
N TYR A 641 -9.03 18.62 18.42
CA TYR A 641 -8.79 18.74 16.98
C TYR A 641 -9.02 17.41 16.29
N ILE A 642 -9.41 17.48 15.01
CA ILE A 642 -9.53 16.33 14.13
C ILE A 642 -8.73 16.61 12.87
N ALA A 643 -7.78 15.74 12.52
CA ALA A 643 -6.93 15.90 11.36
C ALA A 643 -7.18 14.81 10.32
N ILE A 644 -7.10 15.16 9.03
CA ILE A 644 -7.22 14.26 7.89
C ILE A 644 -6.33 14.74 6.75
N THR A 645 -5.72 13.79 6.01
CA THR A 645 -4.94 14.12 4.81
C THR A 645 -5.68 13.73 3.53
N SER A 646 -5.47 14.51 2.48
CA SER A 646 -5.95 14.29 1.12
C SER A 646 -4.81 14.01 0.14
N GLY A 647 -5.13 13.39 -1.00
CA GLY A 647 -4.19 13.12 -2.08
C GLY A 647 -4.09 11.65 -2.46
N MET A 648 -4.23 11.34 -3.75
CA MET A 648 -4.40 9.97 -4.25
C MET A 648 -3.12 9.34 -4.83
N GLY A 649 -2.22 10.15 -5.38
CA GLY A 649 -1.07 9.64 -6.12
C GLY A 649 -1.49 8.69 -7.25
N VAL A 650 -0.74 7.62 -7.41
CA VAL A 650 -0.97 6.60 -8.47
C VAL A 650 -2.33 5.90 -8.39
N PHE A 651 -2.97 5.88 -7.23
CA PHE A 651 -4.30 5.28 -7.04
C PHE A 651 -5.41 5.97 -7.84
N ARG A 652 -5.18 7.21 -8.25
CA ARG A 652 -6.12 8.00 -9.06
C ARG A 652 -6.46 7.34 -10.39
N ALA A 653 -5.48 6.75 -11.07
CA ALA A 653 -5.71 6.08 -12.35
C ALA A 653 -6.72 4.93 -12.23
N LEU A 654 -6.57 4.11 -11.19
CA LEU A 654 -7.49 3.02 -10.89
C LEU A 654 -8.90 3.54 -10.58
N THR A 655 -9.01 4.50 -9.67
CA THR A 655 -10.31 5.01 -9.22
C THR A 655 -11.04 5.77 -10.33
N ALA A 656 -10.32 6.42 -11.24
CA ALA A 656 -10.89 7.05 -12.44
C ALA A 656 -11.52 6.01 -13.39
N THR A 657 -10.95 4.80 -13.46
CA THR A 657 -11.51 3.70 -14.26
C THR A 657 -12.76 3.10 -13.61
N ILE A 658 -12.75 2.93 -12.29
CA ILE A 658 -13.84 2.30 -11.54
C ILE A 658 -15.01 3.27 -11.30
N SER A 659 -14.74 4.56 -11.11
CA SER A 659 -15.71 5.62 -10.80
C SER A 659 -15.52 6.84 -11.72
N PRO A 660 -15.73 6.68 -13.04
CA PRO A 660 -15.41 7.73 -14.03
C PRO A 660 -16.25 8.99 -13.89
N ASP A 661 -17.38 8.91 -13.24
CA ASP A 661 -18.32 10.02 -13.00
C ASP A 661 -18.07 10.77 -11.67
N ILE A 662 -17.04 10.38 -10.92
CA ILE A 662 -16.56 11.14 -9.75
C ILE A 662 -15.33 11.95 -10.16
N TYR A 663 -15.48 13.27 -10.18
CA TYR A 663 -14.36 14.16 -10.51
C TYR A 663 -13.24 14.06 -9.47
N GLN A 664 -12.03 13.81 -9.93
CA GLN A 664 -10.82 13.70 -9.12
C GLN A 664 -9.80 14.75 -9.59
N PRO A 665 -9.52 15.80 -8.79
CA PRO A 665 -8.47 16.75 -9.07
C PRO A 665 -7.10 16.10 -9.25
N GLU A 666 -6.25 16.64 -10.10
CA GLU A 666 -4.89 16.11 -10.32
C GLU A 666 -4.00 16.30 -9.09
N ASN A 667 -4.10 17.45 -8.46
CA ASN A 667 -3.35 17.85 -7.28
C ASN A 667 -4.27 18.03 -6.07
N GLY A 668 -3.70 18.33 -4.92
CA GLY A 668 -4.47 18.66 -3.72
C GLY A 668 -4.08 17.83 -2.51
N ASN A 669 -2.81 17.37 -2.47
CA ASN A 669 -2.24 16.80 -1.25
C ASN A 669 -2.19 17.88 -0.18
N ALA A 670 -2.87 17.65 0.92
CA ALA A 670 -2.90 18.56 2.05
C ALA A 670 -3.31 17.82 3.32
N ILE A 671 -2.94 18.38 4.46
CA ILE A 671 -3.56 18.06 5.76
C ILE A 671 -4.55 19.17 6.12
N TYR A 672 -5.70 18.77 6.62
CA TYR A 672 -6.77 19.63 7.12
C TYR A 672 -7.02 19.31 8.58
N VAL A 673 -7.09 20.33 9.41
CA VAL A 673 -7.35 20.20 10.85
C VAL A 673 -8.57 21.01 11.23
N PHE A 674 -9.49 20.37 11.94
CA PHE A 674 -10.77 20.93 12.35
C PHE A 674 -10.83 21.08 13.87
N GLU A 675 -11.55 22.10 14.36
CA GLU A 675 -11.86 22.35 15.76
C GLU A 675 -13.32 22.78 15.94
N LEU A 676 -13.82 22.82 17.17
CA LEU A 676 -15.11 23.47 17.44
C LEU A 676 -14.99 24.98 17.25
N GLU A 677 -16.04 25.57 16.66
CA GLU A 677 -16.21 27.00 16.68
C GLU A 677 -16.34 27.47 18.14
N GLY A 678 -15.51 28.46 18.53
CA GLY A 678 -15.45 28.98 19.87
C GLY A 678 -16.66 29.85 20.22
#